data_2b4045488eac4bcd40af7839a14bb612
#
_entry.id   2b4045488eac4bcd40af7839a14bb612
#
_cell.length_a   1.000
_cell.length_b   1.000
_cell.length_c   1.000
_cell.angle_alpha   90.00
_cell.angle_beta   90.00
_cell.angle_gamma   90.00
#
_symmetry.space_group_name_H-M   'P 1'
#
loop_
_entity.id
_entity.type
_entity.pdbx_description
1 polymer ?
#
loop_
_entity_poly.entity_id
_entity_poly.type
_entity_poly.pdbx_seq_one_letter_code
_entity_poly.pdbx_strand_id
1 'polypeptide(L)'
;MKKAFSLLILLCLAGAFSFAQDYGAVKGTVTDPEGNPLPGVNVTLTGSKTPPRTTVTSEKGNFRFLNLPVASDYAVKFELLGFKTILREKQVISYGKDVIYDVKMEQATLAEEVTVVGRTPVIDTKRTQVGVNITSDQIMSLPTSRNPWVMMALAPGMMIDREDVGGSDAGQQSAYYGHGSSGGDQTWNVDGANITDYSALGAAPAYLNLASYEELQINYGNNDVRSQTGGVQINFVTKRGGNNFSGSFYMDAEDKNWQSKNFTTELKNQGFQPPGINRIYLYGANFGGPLIKDHAWFYGSWGIQDLHTLTISGAKDDTWLQSGYAKLDFQLSKNTRASGFLEYDSKIKFGRTAWGSSYQAPETLYNQDGPTYIVKGELEQMFGNLFLNAKVIYSHNSFYLHPALGSRQPFGQGPIMRRTYSPSEYHTGNVDDYGTVRPTFNVNFNGNLFVEDVLGANHEIKFGADYVQSTVSTYDLYQDNYEVVDYGDGWVEAWLHQDYLLNLWLAKYAVFAQDTMTWGKFSLNLGLRFDIEDSRAKNEHQPASPWLSKYLGDITLTEAKPPKTLNTLSPRLSLIYDLTGDGKNVFKINVARYGSQSGYNLGGFINPLGWREIDLRWVDKNGDNKLQADELFGTDWDTSEPTVDPLNPDGWSYYSGFDLANPLSSTPFNKVDSNYTSPVLDELSVSFEKEIISDFVARVEFFYKKSHNLTWDKGIMSDGSIETADNYYVAGHNSQIDKDYYGRYAYPSASYRTNSENSYTRYIAGELVLKKRLSNNWMLDGSITYMDWKYFYGGDYLNPSNVVYYDGGVQAPQSGGSGFSDVFVNSRWMGKLTGLYQFPFGLNASFTFLAREGYVIPTYVKVTMPRIGSGRNLYGHAGGGGLFGDTRLSNFTELNLRLEKVFKLTEATTVVVAADAFNALNSNTTLAKVGQITSTKFMVTQRILNPRVFRFGIRFTF
;
A
#
# COMPACT_ATOMS: atom_id res chain seq x y z
N MET A 1 26.04 16.77 -6.84
CA MET A 1 26.81 15.52 -6.90
C MET A 1 28.13 15.56 -6.12
N LYS A 2 29.10 16.44 -6.41
CA LYS A 2 30.41 16.46 -5.67
C LYS A 2 30.25 16.70 -4.15
N LYS A 3 29.36 17.59 -3.71
CA LYS A 3 29.09 17.84 -2.28
C LYS A 3 28.39 16.66 -1.60
N ALA A 4 27.51 15.94 -2.28
CA ALA A 4 26.85 14.74 -1.75
C ALA A 4 27.85 13.56 -1.63
N PHE A 5 28.78 13.43 -2.59
CA PHE A 5 29.84 12.43 -2.55
C PHE A 5 30.87 12.70 -1.44
N SER A 6 31.21 13.97 -1.22
CA SER A 6 32.11 14.37 -0.11
C SER A 6 31.43 14.18 1.26
N LEU A 7 30.10 14.43 1.36
CA LEU A 7 29.32 14.18 2.57
C LEU A 7 29.21 12.68 2.86
N LEU A 8 29.07 11.85 1.82
CA LEU A 8 29.06 10.40 1.92
C LEU A 8 30.40 9.84 2.45
N ILE A 9 31.53 10.39 1.96
CA ILE A 9 32.87 10.03 2.42
C ILE A 9 33.10 10.51 3.86
N LEU A 10 32.63 11.70 4.24
CA LEU A 10 32.72 12.21 5.62
C LEU A 10 31.83 11.40 6.59
N LEU A 11 30.65 10.99 6.17
CA LEU A 11 29.75 10.11 6.94
C LEU A 11 30.34 8.70 7.10
N CYS A 12 31.02 8.15 6.10
CA CYS A 12 31.74 6.89 6.20
C CYS A 12 32.94 6.97 7.16
N LEU A 13 33.57 8.13 7.30
CA LEU A 13 34.74 8.36 8.20
C LEU A 13 34.33 8.76 9.63
N ALA A 14 33.14 9.35 9.83
CA ALA A 14 32.60 9.72 11.14
C ALA A 14 31.80 8.56 11.82
N GLY A 15 31.52 7.47 11.11
CA GLY A 15 30.63 6.38 11.50
C GLY A 15 31.27 5.25 12.32
N ALA A 16 32.17 5.55 13.25
CA ALA A 16 32.69 4.52 14.16
C ALA A 16 31.72 4.16 15.32
N PHE A 17 30.42 4.36 15.17
CA PHE A 17 29.41 4.04 16.19
C PHE A 17 28.20 3.30 15.63
N SER A 18 28.04 2.09 16.09
CA SER A 18 26.98 1.19 16.60
C SER A 18 25.63 1.00 15.89
N PHE A 19 25.08 -0.33 15.73
CA PHE A 19 23.93 -0.53 14.85
C PHE A 19 23.22 -1.87 14.81
N ALA A 20 21.98 -2.13 14.44
CA ALA A 20 21.05 -3.22 14.76
C ALA A 20 20.37 -4.10 13.68
N GLN A 21 19.45 -5.01 14.09
CA GLN A 21 19.00 -6.22 13.39
C GLN A 21 17.65 -6.10 12.64
N ASP A 22 17.62 -6.58 11.37
CA ASP A 22 16.43 -6.80 10.53
C ASP A 22 16.36 -8.22 9.90
N TYR A 23 17.15 -9.17 10.39
CA TYR A 23 17.19 -10.56 9.91
C TYR A 23 16.59 -11.51 10.93
N GLY A 24 16.44 -12.79 10.55
CA GLY A 24 16.00 -13.81 11.48
C GLY A 24 17.09 -14.13 12.53
N ALA A 25 16.68 -14.73 13.62
CA ALA A 25 17.58 -15.23 14.65
C ALA A 25 17.20 -16.63 15.09
N VAL A 26 18.20 -17.41 15.53
CA VAL A 26 18.00 -18.67 16.25
C VAL A 26 18.56 -18.47 17.66
N LYS A 27 17.73 -18.68 18.67
CA LYS A 27 18.13 -18.53 20.07
C LYS A 27 17.37 -19.52 20.95
N GLY A 28 17.84 -19.76 22.18
CA GLY A 28 17.15 -20.65 23.09
C GLY A 28 17.99 -21.07 24.26
N THR A 29 17.48 -22.05 25.00
CA THR A 29 18.11 -22.59 26.20
C THR A 29 18.34 -24.08 26.04
N VAL A 30 19.49 -24.56 26.48
CA VAL A 30 19.81 -26.01 26.57
C VAL A 30 19.80 -26.43 28.03
N THR A 31 19.06 -27.51 28.35
CA THR A 31 18.92 -28.07 29.70
C THR A 31 19.17 -29.57 29.70
N ASP A 32 19.45 -30.12 30.88
CA ASP A 32 19.41 -31.55 31.15
C ASP A 32 17.95 -32.07 31.24
N PRO A 33 17.73 -33.39 31.39
CA PRO A 33 16.37 -33.94 31.55
C PRO A 33 15.63 -33.44 32.78
N GLU A 34 16.33 -33.05 33.83
CA GLU A 34 15.83 -32.50 35.10
C GLU A 34 15.45 -31.02 34.99
N GLY A 35 15.83 -30.36 33.88
CA GLY A 35 15.56 -28.96 33.61
C GLY A 35 16.64 -27.99 34.07
N ASN A 36 17.81 -28.46 34.53
CA ASN A 36 18.92 -27.58 34.89
C ASN A 36 19.64 -27.08 33.63
N PRO A 37 20.11 -25.82 33.61
CA PRO A 37 20.89 -25.30 32.51
C PRO A 37 22.13 -26.10 32.20
N LEU A 38 22.43 -26.36 30.93
CA LEU A 38 23.66 -26.98 30.47
C LEU A 38 24.61 -25.95 29.86
N PRO A 39 25.62 -25.43 30.62
CA PRO A 39 26.69 -24.59 30.08
C PRO A 39 27.69 -25.41 29.26
N GLY A 40 28.34 -24.78 28.30
CA GLY A 40 29.41 -25.39 27.52
C GLY A 40 28.96 -26.27 26.37
N VAL A 41 27.66 -26.34 26.05
CA VAL A 41 27.18 -27.04 24.86
C VAL A 41 27.62 -26.29 23.61
N ASN A 42 28.28 -27.03 22.72
CA ASN A 42 28.69 -26.51 21.41
C ASN A 42 27.48 -26.53 20.47
N VAL A 43 27.05 -25.38 20.01
CA VAL A 43 25.92 -25.25 19.10
C VAL A 43 26.42 -24.77 17.75
N THR A 44 26.23 -25.59 16.71
CA THR A 44 26.67 -25.29 15.33
C THR A 44 25.48 -25.12 14.43
N LEU A 45 25.43 -23.98 13.70
CA LEU A 45 24.41 -23.64 12.69
C LEU A 45 25.07 -23.69 11.31
N THR A 46 24.40 -24.39 10.37
CA THR A 46 24.77 -24.48 8.95
C THR A 46 23.58 -24.15 8.04
N GLY A 47 23.85 -23.68 6.84
CA GLY A 47 22.83 -23.40 5.81
C GLY A 47 23.48 -22.92 4.51
N SER A 48 22.77 -22.98 3.39
CA SER A 48 23.32 -22.62 2.07
C SER A 48 23.65 -21.12 1.91
N LYS A 49 22.99 -20.27 2.72
CA LYS A 49 23.05 -18.79 2.60
C LYS A 49 24.01 -18.13 3.62
N THR A 50 24.72 -18.90 4.42
CA THR A 50 25.66 -18.42 5.43
C THR A 50 26.80 -19.41 5.62
N PRO A 51 28.03 -18.96 5.94
CA PRO A 51 29.07 -19.85 6.43
C PRO A 51 28.65 -20.57 7.73
N PRO A 52 29.21 -21.74 8.04
CA PRO A 52 28.98 -22.40 9.32
C PRO A 52 29.31 -21.47 10.49
N ARG A 53 28.39 -21.40 11.46
CA ARG A 53 28.56 -20.58 12.69
C ARG A 53 28.51 -21.50 13.91
N THR A 54 29.36 -21.22 14.89
CA THR A 54 29.39 -21.98 16.14
C THR A 54 29.35 -21.01 17.31
N THR A 55 28.59 -21.36 18.34
CA THR A 55 28.54 -20.67 19.64
C THR A 55 28.54 -21.71 20.76
N VAL A 56 28.79 -21.27 21.99
CA VAL A 56 28.77 -22.14 23.19
C VAL A 56 27.71 -21.59 24.14
N THR A 57 26.96 -22.48 24.80
CA THR A 57 25.93 -22.06 25.76
C THR A 57 26.53 -21.37 26.98
N SER A 58 25.86 -20.32 27.46
CA SER A 58 26.25 -19.57 28.67
C SER A 58 26.06 -20.39 29.95
N GLU A 59 26.46 -19.85 31.11
CA GLU A 59 26.23 -20.48 32.44
C GLU A 59 24.75 -20.81 32.70
N LYS A 60 23.83 -20.10 32.03
CA LYS A 60 22.36 -20.31 32.07
C LYS A 60 21.85 -21.18 30.94
N GLY A 61 22.71 -21.85 30.20
CA GLY A 61 22.36 -22.71 29.05
C GLY A 61 21.92 -21.95 27.82
N ASN A 62 22.01 -20.62 27.78
CA ASN A 62 21.51 -19.80 26.66
C ASN A 62 22.48 -19.83 25.47
N PHE A 63 21.94 -19.88 24.26
CA PHE A 63 22.68 -19.70 23.02
C PHE A 63 21.93 -18.80 22.06
N ARG A 64 22.66 -18.19 21.10
CA ARG A 64 22.05 -17.34 20.08
C ARG A 64 22.87 -17.24 18.81
N PHE A 65 22.15 -17.23 17.67
CA PHE A 65 22.65 -16.85 16.36
C PHE A 65 21.78 -15.72 15.85
N LEU A 66 22.39 -14.57 15.67
CA LEU A 66 21.72 -13.36 15.20
C LEU A 66 22.05 -13.14 13.73
N ASN A 67 21.25 -12.31 13.04
CA ASN A 67 21.51 -11.90 11.67
C ASN A 67 21.64 -13.09 10.70
N LEU A 68 20.62 -13.90 10.68
CA LEU A 68 20.55 -15.04 9.78
C LEU A 68 19.73 -14.68 8.54
N PRO A 69 20.28 -14.90 7.34
CA PRO A 69 19.54 -14.76 6.10
C PRO A 69 18.26 -15.59 6.08
N VAL A 70 17.23 -15.11 5.37
CA VAL A 70 16.02 -15.90 5.13
C VAL A 70 16.36 -17.11 4.26
N ALA A 71 16.07 -18.31 4.76
CA ALA A 71 16.16 -19.57 4.04
C ALA A 71 15.41 -20.67 4.79
N SER A 72 15.18 -21.80 4.13
CA SER A 72 14.44 -22.95 4.66
C SER A 72 15.29 -24.22 4.86
N ASP A 73 16.61 -24.10 4.72
CA ASP A 73 17.55 -25.21 4.70
C ASP A 73 18.55 -25.23 5.87
N TYR A 74 18.27 -24.44 6.93
CA TYR A 74 19.16 -24.41 8.09
C TYR A 74 19.16 -25.73 8.86
N ALA A 75 20.36 -26.10 9.39
CA ALA A 75 20.52 -27.16 10.38
C ALA A 75 21.19 -26.61 11.63
N VAL A 76 20.72 -27.03 12.81
CA VAL A 76 21.29 -26.65 14.12
C VAL A 76 21.67 -27.94 14.88
N LYS A 77 22.97 -28.05 15.21
CA LYS A 77 23.57 -29.22 15.91
C LYS A 77 23.96 -28.80 17.32
N PHE A 78 23.62 -29.64 18.32
CA PHE A 78 23.95 -29.44 19.73
C PHE A 78 24.85 -30.60 20.19
N GLU A 79 26.05 -30.32 20.72
CA GLU A 79 27.04 -31.30 21.12
C GLU A 79 27.62 -30.97 22.49
N LEU A 80 27.61 -31.94 23.39
CA LEU A 80 28.32 -31.90 24.71
C LEU A 80 28.81 -33.30 25.06
N LEU A 81 30.06 -33.37 25.52
CA LEU A 81 30.64 -34.64 25.92
C LEU A 81 29.84 -35.30 27.05
N GLY A 82 29.43 -36.57 26.86
CA GLY A 82 28.57 -37.29 27.81
C GLY A 82 27.08 -37.14 27.57
N PHE A 83 26.65 -36.36 26.53
CA PHE A 83 25.26 -36.21 26.12
C PHE A 83 25.05 -36.67 24.67
N LYS A 84 23.81 -37.04 24.34
CA LYS A 84 23.43 -37.43 22.98
C LYS A 84 23.45 -36.15 22.10
N THR A 85 24.11 -36.22 20.93
CA THR A 85 24.09 -35.16 19.94
C THR A 85 22.68 -34.98 19.39
N ILE A 86 22.19 -33.76 19.35
CA ILE A 86 20.89 -33.40 18.75
C ILE A 86 21.12 -32.60 17.47
N LEU A 87 20.55 -33.08 16.36
CA LEU A 87 20.57 -32.39 15.07
C LEU A 87 19.12 -32.00 14.67
N ARG A 88 18.90 -30.73 14.38
CA ARG A 88 17.64 -30.18 13.86
C ARG A 88 17.83 -29.67 12.43
N GLU A 89 17.31 -30.40 11.46
CA GLU A 89 17.43 -30.06 10.05
C GLU A 89 16.20 -29.33 9.50
N LYS A 90 16.34 -28.74 8.29
CA LYS A 90 15.27 -28.08 7.53
C LYS A 90 14.54 -27.00 8.34
N GLN A 91 15.33 -26.22 9.07
CA GLN A 91 14.77 -25.11 9.84
C GLN A 91 14.52 -23.90 8.95
N VAL A 92 13.33 -23.32 9.07
CA VAL A 92 12.91 -22.13 8.30
C VAL A 92 13.20 -20.89 9.12
N ILE A 93 14.00 -20.00 8.57
CA ILE A 93 14.28 -18.67 9.13
C ILE A 93 13.64 -17.63 8.23
N SER A 94 12.70 -16.86 8.79
CA SER A 94 12.00 -15.75 8.13
C SER A 94 12.54 -14.41 8.58
N TYR A 95 12.41 -13.41 7.74
CA TYR A 95 12.86 -12.04 8.03
C TYR A 95 12.18 -11.47 9.28
N GLY A 96 12.98 -10.88 10.16
CA GLY A 96 12.50 -10.24 11.39
C GLY A 96 11.86 -11.21 12.40
N LYS A 97 11.94 -12.53 12.23
CA LYS A 97 11.40 -13.52 13.18
C LYS A 97 12.50 -14.29 13.91
N ASP A 98 12.24 -14.54 15.18
CA ASP A 98 13.12 -15.37 16.01
C ASP A 98 12.62 -16.81 16.03
N VAL A 99 13.54 -17.74 15.85
CA VAL A 99 13.33 -19.16 16.10
C VAL A 99 13.84 -19.47 17.48
N ILE A 100 12.96 -19.90 18.38
CA ILE A 100 13.31 -20.19 19.77
C ILE A 100 13.33 -21.69 19.99
N TYR A 101 14.44 -22.20 20.51
CA TYR A 101 14.61 -23.62 20.87
C TYR A 101 14.90 -23.80 22.34
N ASP A 102 14.01 -24.43 23.05
CA ASP A 102 14.30 -25.03 24.36
C ASP A 102 14.64 -26.50 24.15
N VAL A 103 15.92 -26.83 24.33
CA VAL A 103 16.48 -28.12 23.98
C VAL A 103 16.81 -28.87 25.27
N LYS A 104 16.26 -30.08 25.44
CA LYS A 104 16.65 -31.01 26.52
C LYS A 104 17.61 -32.06 25.97
N MET A 105 18.80 -32.15 26.51
CA MET A 105 19.81 -33.12 26.12
C MET A 105 19.82 -34.29 27.12
N GLU A 106 19.70 -35.53 26.59
CA GLU A 106 19.80 -36.77 27.38
C GLU A 106 21.26 -37.21 27.52
N GLN A 107 21.60 -37.79 28.65
CA GLN A 107 22.92 -38.40 28.84
C GLN A 107 23.11 -39.60 27.90
N ALA A 108 24.30 -39.70 27.28
CA ALA A 108 24.67 -40.79 26.40
C ALA A 108 25.50 -41.81 27.13
N THR A 109 25.18 -43.10 26.99
CA THR A 109 26.02 -44.21 27.46
C THR A 109 27.14 -44.60 26.48
N LEU A 110 26.98 -44.19 25.21
CA LEU A 110 27.94 -44.24 24.08
C LEU A 110 27.65 -43.03 23.17
N ALA A 111 28.58 -42.64 22.28
CA ALA A 111 28.38 -41.53 21.32
C ALA A 111 27.25 -41.88 20.31
N GLU A 112 26.02 -41.72 20.72
CA GLU A 112 24.82 -41.88 19.89
C GLU A 112 24.41 -40.51 19.32
N GLU A 113 24.25 -40.45 18.01
CA GLU A 113 23.65 -39.28 17.35
C GLU A 113 22.14 -39.51 17.22
N VAL A 114 21.33 -38.66 17.83
CA VAL A 114 19.88 -38.67 17.68
C VAL A 114 19.48 -37.54 16.75
N THR A 115 19.12 -37.89 15.51
CA THR A 115 18.50 -36.91 14.59
C THR A 115 17.06 -36.68 15.03
N VAL A 116 16.84 -35.58 15.75
CA VAL A 116 15.49 -35.12 16.04
C VAL A 116 15.11 -34.16 14.92
N VAL A 117 14.14 -34.55 14.10
CA VAL A 117 13.50 -33.59 13.17
C VAL A 117 12.67 -32.60 14.01
N GLY A 118 13.38 -31.74 14.72
CA GLY A 118 12.79 -30.68 15.53
C GLY A 118 12.27 -29.55 14.61
N ARG A 119 10.97 -29.23 14.70
CA ARG A 119 10.33 -28.23 13.88
C ARG A 119 10.42 -26.86 14.54
N THR A 120 10.52 -25.81 13.73
CA THR A 120 10.48 -24.43 14.19
C THR A 120 9.13 -24.14 14.86
N PRO A 121 9.07 -23.57 16.09
CA PRO A 121 7.81 -23.15 16.70
C PRO A 121 6.98 -22.28 15.77
N VAL A 122 5.66 -22.45 15.74
CA VAL A 122 4.75 -21.68 14.87
C VAL A 122 4.29 -20.42 15.56
N ILE A 123 4.16 -20.43 16.91
CA ILE A 123 3.69 -19.32 17.73
C ILE A 123 4.90 -18.52 18.23
N ASP A 124 4.85 -17.19 18.05
CA ASP A 124 5.84 -16.27 18.60
C ASP A 124 5.45 -15.89 20.03
N THR A 125 6.31 -16.22 21.01
CA THR A 125 6.09 -15.95 22.44
C THR A 125 6.70 -14.63 22.93
N LYS A 126 7.25 -13.80 22.01
CA LYS A 126 7.92 -12.54 22.37
C LYS A 126 7.36 -11.31 21.65
N ARG A 127 6.58 -11.51 20.59
CA ARG A 127 6.03 -10.43 19.77
C ARG A 127 4.52 -10.57 19.64
N THR A 128 3.85 -9.44 19.57
CA THR A 128 2.40 -9.36 19.33
C THR A 128 2.08 -9.03 17.87
N GLN A 129 3.06 -8.61 17.06
CA GLN A 129 2.84 -8.23 15.66
C GLN A 129 2.10 -9.31 14.88
N VAL A 130 1.03 -8.93 14.20
CA VAL A 130 0.21 -9.80 13.37
C VAL A 130 0.44 -9.54 11.89
N GLY A 131 0.61 -10.62 11.16
CA GLY A 131 0.86 -10.56 9.73
C GLY A 131 0.98 -11.94 9.10
N VAL A 132 1.13 -11.96 7.79
CA VAL A 132 1.43 -13.15 7.01
C VAL A 132 2.78 -12.99 6.33
N ASN A 133 3.53 -14.10 6.29
CA ASN A 133 4.74 -14.20 5.49
C ASN A 133 4.47 -15.22 4.40
N ILE A 134 4.60 -14.80 3.15
CA ILE A 134 4.38 -15.63 1.96
C ILE A 134 5.75 -15.88 1.34
N THR A 135 6.19 -17.13 1.38
CA THR A 135 7.52 -17.52 0.88
C THR A 135 7.57 -17.58 -0.65
N SER A 136 8.77 -17.56 -1.23
CA SER A 136 8.99 -17.74 -2.66
C SER A 136 8.30 -19.00 -3.21
N ASP A 137 8.35 -20.11 -2.47
CA ASP A 137 7.69 -21.36 -2.86
C ASP A 137 6.16 -21.21 -2.90
N GLN A 138 5.56 -20.52 -1.91
CA GLN A 138 4.12 -20.21 -1.92
C GLN A 138 3.74 -19.27 -3.07
N ILE A 139 4.53 -18.21 -3.32
CA ILE A 139 4.32 -17.29 -4.45
C ILE A 139 4.27 -18.05 -5.78
N MET A 140 5.13 -19.04 -5.95
CA MET A 140 5.25 -19.78 -7.20
C MET A 140 4.31 -20.99 -7.32
N SER A 141 3.77 -21.51 -6.21
CA SER A 141 2.94 -22.74 -6.19
C SER A 141 1.46 -22.49 -5.94
N LEU A 142 1.06 -21.26 -5.57
CA LEU A 142 -0.36 -20.89 -5.41
C LEU A 142 -0.95 -20.34 -6.71
N PRO A 143 -2.24 -20.58 -6.98
CA PRO A 143 -2.94 -20.04 -8.16
C PRO A 143 -3.24 -18.56 -7.97
N THR A 144 -2.27 -17.69 -8.25
CA THR A 144 -2.38 -16.23 -8.15
C THR A 144 -1.79 -15.58 -9.39
N SER A 145 -2.17 -14.35 -9.68
CA SER A 145 -1.57 -13.55 -10.75
C SER A 145 -0.15 -13.05 -10.42
N ARG A 146 0.35 -13.35 -9.23
CA ARG A 146 1.67 -12.94 -8.72
C ARG A 146 1.89 -11.43 -8.71
N ASN A 147 0.83 -10.66 -8.52
CA ASN A 147 0.94 -9.26 -8.18
C ASN A 147 0.81 -9.04 -6.65
N PRO A 148 1.40 -7.97 -6.08
CA PRO A 148 1.39 -7.75 -4.63
C PRO A 148 -0.02 -7.64 -4.04
N TRP A 149 -0.96 -7.03 -4.76
CA TRP A 149 -2.32 -6.76 -4.25
C TRP A 149 -3.13 -8.05 -4.08
N VAL A 150 -3.03 -8.98 -5.05
CA VAL A 150 -3.67 -10.30 -4.91
C VAL A 150 -3.11 -11.06 -3.73
N MET A 151 -1.80 -10.98 -3.48
CA MET A 151 -1.19 -11.58 -2.30
C MET A 151 -1.69 -10.93 -1.01
N MET A 152 -1.83 -9.59 -0.98
CA MET A 152 -2.43 -8.88 0.16
C MET A 152 -3.89 -9.29 0.38
N ALA A 153 -4.66 -9.51 -0.69
CA ALA A 153 -6.05 -9.97 -0.58
C ALA A 153 -6.19 -11.32 0.13
N LEU A 154 -5.15 -12.16 0.15
CA LEU A 154 -5.15 -13.44 0.88
C LEU A 154 -4.93 -13.26 2.40
N ALA A 155 -4.40 -12.14 2.86
CA ALA A 155 -4.17 -11.90 4.28
C ALA A 155 -5.50 -11.64 5.03
N PRO A 156 -5.62 -12.10 6.31
CA PRO A 156 -6.82 -11.86 7.13
C PRO A 156 -7.22 -10.39 7.18
N GLY A 157 -8.53 -10.09 7.19
CA GLY A 157 -9.06 -8.73 7.32
C GLY A 157 -8.72 -7.74 6.20
N MET A 158 -7.98 -8.14 5.18
CA MET A 158 -7.61 -7.27 4.06
C MET A 158 -8.69 -7.20 2.99
N MET A 159 -8.96 -5.99 2.49
CA MET A 159 -9.88 -5.68 1.40
C MET A 159 -9.14 -4.93 0.29
N ILE A 160 -9.49 -5.20 -0.97
CA ILE A 160 -8.96 -4.51 -2.15
C ILE A 160 -10.13 -4.00 -3.01
N ASP A 161 -9.92 -2.96 -3.81
CA ASP A 161 -10.93 -2.39 -4.69
C ASP A 161 -11.04 -3.10 -6.06
N ARG A 162 -9.99 -3.87 -6.44
CA ARG A 162 -9.89 -4.56 -7.74
C ARG A 162 -9.76 -6.07 -7.54
N GLU A 163 -10.64 -6.82 -8.17
CA GLU A 163 -10.58 -8.29 -8.19
C GLU A 163 -9.90 -8.74 -9.49
N ASP A 164 -8.69 -9.26 -9.37
CA ASP A 164 -7.83 -9.62 -10.50
C ASP A 164 -7.91 -11.11 -10.82
N VAL A 165 -8.58 -11.44 -11.90
CA VAL A 165 -8.68 -12.82 -12.41
C VAL A 165 -7.56 -13.09 -13.41
N GLY A 166 -6.60 -13.89 -13.01
CA GLY A 166 -5.51 -14.34 -13.88
C GLY A 166 -4.48 -13.27 -14.25
N GLY A 167 -4.58 -12.04 -13.79
CA GLY A 167 -3.69 -10.93 -14.17
C GLY A 167 -4.37 -9.88 -15.04
N SER A 168 -5.67 -10.01 -15.26
CA SER A 168 -6.45 -9.05 -16.06
C SER A 168 -6.39 -7.61 -15.57
N ASP A 169 -6.12 -7.41 -14.28
CA ASP A 169 -5.94 -6.10 -13.63
C ASP A 169 -4.51 -5.85 -13.11
N ALA A 170 -3.54 -6.74 -13.39
CA ALA A 170 -2.18 -6.66 -12.89
C ALA A 170 -1.42 -5.40 -13.33
N GLY A 171 -1.82 -4.78 -14.45
CA GLY A 171 -1.26 -3.53 -14.95
C GLY A 171 -1.67 -2.27 -14.17
N GLN A 172 -2.51 -2.39 -13.14
CA GLN A 172 -3.03 -1.28 -12.36
C GLN A 172 -2.84 -1.53 -10.86
N GLN A 173 -2.66 -0.44 -10.09
CA GLN A 173 -2.59 -0.53 -8.64
C GLN A 173 -3.99 -0.63 -8.04
N SER A 174 -4.18 -1.51 -7.05
CA SER A 174 -5.37 -1.57 -6.21
C SER A 174 -5.23 -0.67 -4.98
N ALA A 175 -6.30 0.01 -4.60
CA ALA A 175 -6.42 0.51 -3.24
C ALA A 175 -6.70 -0.68 -2.30
N TYR A 176 -6.07 -0.69 -1.14
CA TYR A 176 -6.20 -1.77 -0.17
C TYR A 176 -6.34 -1.23 1.25
N TYR A 177 -7.11 -1.92 2.05
CA TYR A 177 -7.46 -1.52 3.42
C TYR A 177 -7.39 -2.73 4.34
N GLY A 178 -6.76 -2.58 5.48
CA GLY A 178 -6.66 -3.63 6.49
C GLY A 178 -6.95 -3.08 7.88
N HIS A 179 -7.81 -3.77 8.63
CA HIS A 179 -8.06 -3.52 10.07
C HIS A 179 -8.33 -2.05 10.41
N GLY A 180 -9.17 -1.36 9.63
CA GLY A 180 -9.62 0.00 9.91
C GLY A 180 -8.55 1.08 9.81
N SER A 181 -7.41 0.78 9.17
CA SER A 181 -6.37 1.77 8.92
C SER A 181 -6.72 2.69 7.76
N SER A 182 -6.22 3.94 7.81
CA SER A 182 -6.28 4.87 6.68
C SER A 182 -5.47 4.34 5.48
N GLY A 183 -5.95 4.56 4.26
CA GLY A 183 -5.19 4.23 3.05
C GLY A 183 -3.84 4.94 2.98
N GLY A 184 -3.73 6.17 3.50
CA GLY A 184 -2.48 6.94 3.57
C GLY A 184 -1.47 6.45 4.61
N ASP A 185 -1.84 5.53 5.52
CA ASP A 185 -0.96 5.01 6.56
C ASP A 185 -0.21 3.72 6.16
N GLN A 186 -0.38 3.28 4.92
CA GLN A 186 0.31 2.12 4.36
C GLN A 186 1.79 2.42 4.11
N THR A 187 2.67 1.43 4.29
CA THR A 187 4.11 1.55 4.03
C THR A 187 4.64 0.42 3.19
N TRP A 188 5.58 0.75 2.29
CA TRP A 188 6.26 -0.17 1.39
C TRP A 188 7.74 -0.23 1.74
N ASN A 189 8.29 -1.44 1.83
CA ASN A 189 9.67 -1.67 2.25
C ASN A 189 10.36 -2.74 1.39
N VAL A 190 11.69 -2.61 1.24
CA VAL A 190 12.57 -3.65 0.69
C VAL A 190 13.64 -3.97 1.73
N ASP A 191 13.73 -5.22 2.18
CA ASP A 191 14.57 -5.67 3.30
C ASP A 191 14.44 -4.74 4.53
N GLY A 192 13.21 -4.36 4.90
CA GLY A 192 12.89 -3.46 6.02
C GLY A 192 13.24 -1.99 5.80
N ALA A 193 13.79 -1.63 4.65
CA ALA A 193 14.10 -0.26 4.27
C ALA A 193 12.88 0.39 3.62
N ASN A 194 12.44 1.54 4.13
CA ASN A 194 11.25 2.22 3.65
C ASN A 194 11.46 2.82 2.25
N ILE A 195 10.58 2.46 1.30
CA ILE A 195 10.55 2.97 -0.07
C ILE A 195 9.21 3.66 -0.39
N THR A 196 8.38 3.96 0.61
CA THR A 196 7.05 4.56 0.45
C THR A 196 7.11 5.85 -0.37
N ASP A 197 6.17 6.02 -1.29
CA ASP A 197 5.95 7.25 -2.05
C ASP A 197 5.16 8.27 -1.20
N TYR A 198 5.83 9.32 -0.75
CA TYR A 198 5.22 10.35 0.11
C TYR A 198 4.31 11.32 -0.66
N SER A 199 4.33 11.29 -1.99
CA SER A 199 3.42 12.08 -2.84
C SER A 199 2.10 11.36 -3.12
N ALA A 200 2.13 10.02 -3.06
CA ALA A 200 0.97 9.16 -3.29
C ALA A 200 0.86 8.13 -2.16
N LEU A 201 0.62 8.61 -0.94
CA LEU A 201 0.53 7.76 0.25
C LEU A 201 -0.44 6.60 0.06
N GLY A 202 0.02 5.38 0.37
CA GLY A 202 -0.71 4.14 0.17
C GLY A 202 -0.50 3.48 -1.19
N ALA A 203 -0.06 4.21 -2.22
CA ALA A 203 0.29 3.64 -3.50
C ALA A 203 1.64 2.90 -3.46
N ALA A 204 1.80 1.88 -4.31
CA ALA A 204 3.09 1.22 -4.48
C ALA A 204 4.07 2.14 -5.22
N PRO A 205 5.31 2.28 -4.74
CA PRO A 205 6.32 3.11 -5.40
C PRO A 205 6.82 2.49 -6.71
N ALA A 206 6.65 1.17 -6.89
CA ALA A 206 7.16 0.39 -8.02
C ALA A 206 6.27 -0.82 -8.32
N TYR A 207 6.43 -1.41 -9.51
CA TYR A 207 5.76 -2.65 -9.92
C TYR A 207 6.71 -3.84 -9.77
N LEU A 208 6.98 -4.22 -8.53
CA LEU A 208 7.95 -5.25 -8.15
C LEU A 208 7.54 -6.65 -8.63
N ASN A 209 8.46 -7.39 -9.24
CA ASN A 209 8.25 -8.77 -9.68
C ASN A 209 8.38 -9.75 -8.50
N LEU A 210 7.27 -10.24 -7.98
CA LEU A 210 7.26 -11.14 -6.81
C LEU A 210 8.10 -12.41 -6.96
N ALA A 211 8.25 -12.96 -8.17
CA ALA A 211 9.06 -14.14 -8.40
C ALA A 211 10.57 -13.93 -8.08
N SER A 212 11.00 -12.66 -8.02
CA SER A 212 12.36 -12.27 -7.69
C SER A 212 12.66 -12.22 -6.20
N TYR A 213 11.64 -12.27 -5.32
CA TYR A 213 11.78 -12.12 -3.87
C TYR A 213 11.74 -13.46 -3.15
N GLU A 214 12.41 -13.54 -2.00
CA GLU A 214 12.45 -14.72 -1.12
C GLU A 214 11.17 -14.84 -0.30
N GLU A 215 10.65 -13.66 0.15
CA GLU A 215 9.48 -13.60 1.02
C GLU A 215 8.75 -12.26 0.80
N LEU A 216 7.42 -12.30 0.82
CA LEU A 216 6.56 -11.13 0.95
C LEU A 216 5.95 -11.13 2.34
N GLN A 217 6.21 -10.08 3.13
CA GLN A 217 5.63 -9.90 4.45
C GLN A 217 4.54 -8.85 4.40
N ILE A 218 3.39 -9.15 4.99
CA ILE A 218 2.23 -8.25 5.09
C ILE A 218 1.85 -8.19 6.56
N ASN A 219 2.25 -7.12 7.24
CA ASN A 219 1.86 -6.86 8.62
C ASN A 219 0.68 -5.92 8.64
N TYR A 220 -0.39 -6.26 9.38
CA TYR A 220 -1.65 -5.53 9.35
C TYR A 220 -2.18 -5.12 10.73
N GLY A 221 -1.42 -5.40 11.80
CA GLY A 221 -1.75 -4.98 13.15
C GLY A 221 -0.61 -5.20 14.15
N ASN A 222 -0.70 -4.55 15.31
CA ASN A 222 0.27 -4.63 16.39
C ASN A 222 1.71 -4.30 15.92
N ASN A 223 1.85 -3.28 15.07
CA ASN A 223 3.14 -2.88 14.50
C ASN A 223 4.14 -2.48 15.60
N ASP A 224 5.39 -2.92 15.47
CA ASP A 224 6.42 -2.61 16.46
C ASP A 224 6.90 -1.15 16.40
N VAL A 225 7.80 -0.77 17.33
CA VAL A 225 8.25 0.62 17.51
C VAL A 225 8.98 1.22 16.29
N ARG A 226 9.46 0.40 15.35
CA ARG A 226 10.09 0.88 14.10
C ARG A 226 9.09 1.53 13.15
N SER A 227 7.82 1.23 13.31
CA SER A 227 6.73 1.75 12.48
C SER A 227 6.18 3.05 13.01
N GLN A 228 6.06 4.09 12.19
CA GLN A 228 5.31 5.29 12.53
C GLN A 228 3.82 4.99 12.62
N THR A 229 3.25 4.29 11.61
CA THR A 229 1.82 4.16 11.40
C THR A 229 1.26 2.81 11.87
N GLY A 230 -0.04 2.78 12.17
CA GLY A 230 -0.81 1.56 12.42
C GLY A 230 -1.42 0.95 11.14
N GLY A 231 -1.00 1.42 9.96
CA GLY A 231 -1.41 0.89 8.67
C GLY A 231 -0.74 -0.43 8.30
N VAL A 232 -1.13 -0.95 7.13
CA VAL A 232 -0.54 -2.17 6.58
C VAL A 232 0.90 -1.91 6.15
N GLN A 233 1.81 -2.80 6.53
CA GLN A 233 3.21 -2.76 6.14
C GLN A 233 3.50 -3.89 5.18
N ILE A 234 3.99 -3.54 4.00
CA ILE A 234 4.43 -4.49 2.99
C ILE A 234 5.96 -4.47 2.97
N ASN A 235 6.59 -5.64 3.09
CA ASN A 235 8.04 -5.76 3.03
C ASN A 235 8.43 -6.88 2.07
N PHE A 236 9.20 -6.53 1.05
CA PHE A 236 9.78 -7.44 0.07
C PHE A 236 11.16 -7.85 0.54
N VAL A 237 11.35 -9.13 0.84
CA VAL A 237 12.65 -9.67 1.24
C VAL A 237 13.37 -10.19 0.02
N THR A 238 14.51 -9.61 -0.30
CA THR A 238 15.27 -9.93 -1.51
C THR A 238 15.93 -11.30 -1.41
N LYS A 239 15.94 -12.04 -2.54
CA LYS A 239 16.80 -13.23 -2.68
C LYS A 239 18.27 -12.80 -2.70
N ARG A 240 19.15 -13.74 -2.35
CA ARG A 240 20.59 -13.53 -2.32
C ARG A 240 21.35 -14.78 -2.83
N GLY A 241 22.58 -14.59 -3.26
CA GLY A 241 23.48 -15.67 -3.59
C GLY A 241 23.87 -16.52 -2.37
N GLY A 242 24.26 -17.74 -2.63
CA GLY A 242 24.79 -18.67 -1.64
C GLY A 242 26.13 -19.27 -2.10
N ASN A 243 26.64 -20.27 -1.38
CA ASN A 243 27.90 -20.95 -1.72
C ASN A 243 27.81 -21.90 -2.93
N ASN A 244 26.61 -22.13 -3.45
CA ASN A 244 26.36 -22.88 -4.67
C ASN A 244 25.70 -21.96 -5.71
N PHE A 245 26.03 -22.18 -6.99
CA PHE A 245 25.29 -21.51 -8.06
C PHE A 245 23.88 -22.08 -8.13
N SER A 246 22.90 -21.21 -8.26
CA SER A 246 21.50 -21.57 -8.42
C SER A 246 20.77 -20.55 -9.26
N GLY A 247 19.75 -20.98 -9.95
CA GLY A 247 18.95 -20.11 -10.78
C GLY A 247 17.61 -20.71 -11.17
N SER A 248 16.75 -19.88 -11.74
CA SER A 248 15.51 -20.34 -12.33
C SER A 248 15.12 -19.50 -13.54
N PHE A 249 14.40 -20.15 -14.44
CA PHE A 249 13.65 -19.51 -15.52
C PHE A 249 12.19 -19.91 -15.37
N TYR A 250 11.26 -19.01 -15.62
CA TYR A 250 9.84 -19.29 -15.66
C TYR A 250 9.14 -18.57 -16.80
N MET A 251 8.07 -19.17 -17.29
CA MET A 251 7.15 -18.58 -18.27
C MET A 251 5.74 -19.09 -18.03
N ASP A 252 4.78 -18.19 -17.99
CA ASP A 252 3.36 -18.47 -17.91
C ASP A 252 2.65 -17.74 -19.04
N ALA A 253 1.58 -18.32 -19.57
CA ALA A 253 0.83 -17.80 -20.70
C ALA A 253 -0.67 -17.95 -20.50
N GLU A 254 -1.41 -16.91 -20.89
CA GLU A 254 -2.86 -16.88 -21.03
C GLU A 254 -3.23 -16.36 -22.43
N ASP A 255 -4.33 -16.85 -22.98
CA ASP A 255 -4.82 -16.45 -24.29
C ASP A 255 -6.35 -16.30 -24.26
N LYS A 256 -6.88 -15.39 -25.09
CA LYS A 256 -8.34 -15.17 -25.22
C LYS A 256 -9.14 -16.45 -25.50
N ASN A 257 -8.53 -17.42 -26.19
CA ASN A 257 -9.19 -18.69 -26.52
C ASN A 257 -9.28 -19.63 -25.31
N TRP A 258 -8.54 -19.36 -24.24
CA TRP A 258 -8.57 -20.09 -22.97
C TRP A 258 -9.43 -19.38 -21.94
N GLN A 259 -10.08 -18.25 -22.30
CA GLN A 259 -11.02 -17.52 -21.48
C GLN A 259 -12.45 -17.97 -21.78
N SER A 260 -13.22 -18.26 -20.74
CA SER A 260 -14.64 -18.60 -20.82
C SER A 260 -15.48 -17.32 -20.99
N LYS A 261 -16.79 -17.48 -21.15
CA LYS A 261 -17.76 -16.39 -21.12
C LYS A 261 -18.62 -16.54 -19.86
N ASN A 262 -18.86 -15.46 -19.14
CA ASN A 262 -19.69 -15.46 -17.94
C ASN A 262 -20.75 -14.35 -17.90
N PHE A 263 -20.89 -13.55 -18.95
CA PHE A 263 -21.95 -12.56 -19.03
C PHE A 263 -23.25 -13.16 -19.60
N THR A 264 -24.38 -12.79 -18.98
CA THR A 264 -25.70 -13.30 -19.28
C THR A 264 -26.36 -12.50 -20.41
N THR A 265 -27.44 -13.05 -20.99
CA THR A 265 -28.30 -12.33 -21.95
C THR A 265 -28.87 -11.05 -21.32
N GLU A 266 -29.16 -11.06 -20.02
CA GLU A 266 -29.64 -9.89 -19.27
C GLU A 266 -28.60 -8.76 -19.25
N LEU A 267 -27.36 -9.05 -18.93
CA LEU A 267 -26.27 -8.09 -18.98
C LEU A 267 -26.05 -7.51 -20.39
N LYS A 268 -26.14 -8.39 -21.39
CA LYS A 268 -26.06 -7.98 -22.80
C LYS A 268 -27.20 -7.01 -23.17
N ASN A 269 -28.42 -7.29 -22.72
CA ASN A 269 -29.58 -6.43 -22.97
C ASN A 269 -29.45 -5.05 -22.24
N GLN A 270 -28.69 -4.99 -21.15
CA GLN A 270 -28.36 -3.74 -20.46
C GLN A 270 -27.25 -2.95 -21.18
N GLY A 271 -26.75 -3.45 -22.32
CA GLY A 271 -25.64 -2.81 -23.04
C GLY A 271 -24.25 -3.08 -22.44
N PHE A 272 -24.14 -4.02 -21.50
CA PHE A 272 -22.87 -4.36 -20.87
C PHE A 272 -21.89 -4.95 -21.88
N GLN A 273 -20.66 -4.40 -21.90
CA GLN A 273 -19.55 -4.90 -22.69
C GLN A 273 -18.54 -5.53 -21.71
N PRO A 274 -18.32 -6.85 -21.76
CA PRO A 274 -17.37 -7.47 -20.85
C PRO A 274 -15.94 -7.04 -21.20
N PRO A 275 -15.13 -6.65 -20.22
CA PRO A 275 -13.70 -6.57 -20.45
C PRO A 275 -13.17 -7.96 -20.78
N GLY A 276 -12.11 -8.04 -21.57
CA GLY A 276 -11.50 -9.29 -21.97
C GLY A 276 -9.99 -9.20 -21.97
N ILE A 277 -9.35 -10.33 -21.74
CA ILE A 277 -7.94 -10.45 -22.05
C ILE A 277 -7.79 -10.83 -23.55
N ASN A 278 -6.77 -10.27 -24.18
CA ASN A 278 -6.32 -10.73 -25.48
C ASN A 278 -5.23 -11.80 -25.31
N ARG A 279 -4.17 -11.47 -24.55
CA ARG A 279 -3.13 -12.40 -24.09
C ARG A 279 -2.40 -11.82 -22.89
N ILE A 280 -1.86 -12.68 -22.03
CA ILE A 280 -0.99 -12.31 -20.91
C ILE A 280 0.20 -13.26 -20.90
N TYR A 281 1.42 -12.72 -20.90
CA TYR A 281 2.65 -13.46 -20.71
C TYR A 281 3.42 -12.95 -19.51
N LEU A 282 3.82 -13.87 -18.63
CA LEU A 282 4.68 -13.62 -17.48
C LEU A 282 5.94 -14.46 -17.65
N TYR A 283 7.11 -13.84 -17.73
CA TYR A 283 8.34 -14.59 -17.85
C TYR A 283 9.50 -13.87 -17.16
N GLY A 284 10.49 -14.65 -16.75
CA GLY A 284 11.64 -14.10 -16.07
C GLY A 284 12.70 -15.15 -15.75
N ALA A 285 13.85 -14.65 -15.34
CA ALA A 285 14.99 -15.44 -14.95
C ALA A 285 15.69 -14.84 -13.74
N ASN A 286 16.33 -15.70 -12.96
CA ASN A 286 17.22 -15.29 -11.90
C ASN A 286 18.43 -16.21 -11.79
N PHE A 287 19.54 -15.68 -11.28
CA PHE A 287 20.78 -16.40 -11.11
C PHE A 287 21.59 -15.80 -9.96
N GLY A 288 22.21 -16.65 -9.16
CA GLY A 288 23.07 -16.25 -8.06
C GLY A 288 24.06 -17.32 -7.66
N GLY A 289 25.08 -16.92 -6.90
CA GLY A 289 26.11 -17.81 -6.43
C GLY A 289 27.27 -17.07 -5.76
N PRO A 290 28.37 -17.79 -5.46
CA PRO A 290 29.55 -17.21 -4.86
C PRO A 290 30.43 -16.49 -5.89
N LEU A 291 30.84 -15.26 -5.58
CA LEU A 291 32.01 -14.62 -6.18
C LEU A 291 33.29 -15.16 -5.50
N ILE A 292 33.25 -15.22 -4.17
CA ILE A 292 34.27 -15.82 -3.31
C ILE A 292 33.52 -16.64 -2.26
N LYS A 293 33.70 -17.95 -2.27
CA LYS A 293 33.02 -18.86 -1.32
C LYS A 293 33.23 -18.40 0.12
N ASP A 294 32.15 -18.39 0.90
CA ASP A 294 32.08 -17.96 2.30
C ASP A 294 32.32 -16.46 2.55
N HIS A 295 32.63 -15.65 1.52
CA HIS A 295 32.99 -14.23 1.69
C HIS A 295 32.19 -13.27 0.82
N ALA A 296 31.92 -13.62 -0.44
CA ALA A 296 31.21 -12.70 -1.35
C ALA A 296 30.27 -13.46 -2.28
N TRP A 297 29.06 -12.94 -2.41
CA TRP A 297 28.02 -13.53 -3.24
C TRP A 297 27.33 -12.47 -4.08
N PHE A 298 26.76 -12.93 -5.19
CA PHE A 298 25.92 -12.12 -6.05
C PHE A 298 24.57 -12.79 -6.31
N TYR A 299 23.59 -11.99 -6.62
CA TYR A 299 22.29 -12.43 -7.13
C TYR A 299 21.76 -11.40 -8.11
N GLY A 300 21.15 -11.86 -9.21
CA GLY A 300 20.47 -11.04 -10.19
C GLY A 300 19.16 -11.67 -10.64
N SER A 301 18.18 -10.85 -10.93
CA SER A 301 16.86 -11.26 -11.43
C SER A 301 16.32 -10.25 -12.42
N TRP A 302 15.53 -10.75 -13.37
CA TRP A 302 14.76 -9.94 -14.31
C TRP A 302 13.45 -10.62 -14.66
N GLY A 303 12.36 -9.87 -14.69
CA GLY A 303 11.04 -10.39 -15.04
C GLY A 303 10.21 -9.38 -15.80
N ILE A 304 9.31 -9.89 -16.61
CA ILE A 304 8.43 -9.14 -17.50
C ILE A 304 7.00 -9.68 -17.34
N GLN A 305 6.04 -8.76 -17.33
CA GLN A 305 4.60 -9.03 -17.48
C GLN A 305 4.13 -8.27 -18.72
N ASP A 306 3.74 -8.99 -19.75
CA ASP A 306 3.22 -8.48 -21.02
C ASP A 306 1.71 -8.71 -21.06
N LEU A 307 0.93 -7.65 -20.80
CA LEU A 307 -0.50 -7.69 -20.55
C LEU A 307 -1.23 -7.00 -21.70
N HIS A 308 -2.03 -7.73 -22.46
CA HIS A 308 -2.88 -7.19 -23.52
C HIS A 308 -4.34 -7.40 -23.16
N THR A 309 -5.02 -6.32 -22.78
CA THR A 309 -6.43 -6.29 -22.42
C THR A 309 -7.20 -5.32 -23.34
N LEU A 310 -8.49 -5.17 -23.12
CA LEU A 310 -9.35 -4.24 -23.85
C LEU A 310 -10.03 -3.29 -22.88
N THR A 311 -10.13 -2.02 -23.27
CA THR A 311 -10.97 -1.03 -22.57
C THR A 311 -12.46 -1.32 -22.80
N ILE A 312 -13.34 -0.67 -22.04
CA ILE A 312 -14.81 -0.72 -22.23
C ILE A 312 -15.21 -0.27 -23.65
N SER A 313 -14.48 0.67 -24.25
CA SER A 313 -14.70 1.11 -25.64
C SER A 313 -14.20 0.13 -26.70
N GLY A 314 -13.58 -0.99 -26.29
CA GLY A 314 -12.94 -1.97 -27.18
C GLY A 314 -11.57 -1.54 -27.70
N ALA A 315 -11.03 -0.41 -27.25
CA ALA A 315 -9.67 -0.02 -27.55
C ALA A 315 -8.66 -0.92 -26.83
N LYS A 316 -7.43 -0.96 -27.35
CA LYS A 316 -6.34 -1.70 -26.71
C LYS A 316 -5.95 -1.03 -25.40
N ASP A 317 -5.79 -1.86 -24.38
CA ASP A 317 -5.21 -1.52 -23.08
C ASP A 317 -3.99 -2.43 -22.86
N ASP A 318 -2.88 -2.06 -23.45
CA ASP A 318 -1.66 -2.84 -23.46
C ASP A 318 -0.71 -2.31 -22.36
N THR A 319 -0.25 -3.20 -21.47
CA THR A 319 0.66 -2.85 -20.37
C THR A 319 1.87 -3.77 -20.38
N TRP A 320 3.05 -3.16 -20.32
CA TRP A 320 4.32 -3.82 -20.17
C TRP A 320 4.95 -3.42 -18.83
N LEU A 321 5.08 -4.39 -17.93
CA LEU A 321 5.78 -4.22 -16.66
C LEU A 321 7.10 -4.98 -16.74
N GLN A 322 8.20 -4.32 -16.41
CA GLN A 322 9.50 -4.96 -16.26
C GLN A 322 10.11 -4.58 -14.92
N SER A 323 10.71 -5.54 -14.26
CA SER A 323 11.32 -5.36 -12.95
C SER A 323 12.51 -6.29 -12.81
N GLY A 324 13.60 -5.78 -12.25
CA GLY A 324 14.76 -6.59 -11.97
C GLY A 324 15.75 -5.91 -11.05
N TYR A 325 16.51 -6.73 -10.31
CA TYR A 325 17.53 -6.22 -9.42
C TYR A 325 18.82 -7.03 -9.46
N ALA A 326 19.88 -6.38 -9.01
CA ALA A 326 21.17 -6.99 -8.69
C ALA A 326 21.53 -6.73 -7.24
N LYS A 327 22.05 -7.73 -6.56
CA LYS A 327 22.49 -7.68 -5.15
C LYS A 327 23.87 -8.28 -5.00
N LEU A 328 24.69 -7.62 -4.20
CA LEU A 328 26.01 -8.10 -3.77
C LEU A 328 26.01 -8.19 -2.25
N ASP A 329 26.49 -9.30 -1.72
CA ASP A 329 26.62 -9.54 -0.28
C ASP A 329 28.08 -9.87 0.04
N PHE A 330 28.63 -9.29 1.12
CA PHE A 330 30.01 -9.46 1.56
C PHE A 330 30.07 -9.79 3.04
N GLN A 331 30.69 -10.90 3.41
CA GLN A 331 31.11 -11.22 4.77
C GLN A 331 32.53 -10.67 4.97
N LEU A 332 32.64 -9.45 5.48
CA LEU A 332 33.92 -8.73 5.63
C LEU A 332 34.76 -9.29 6.80
N SER A 333 34.09 -9.77 7.86
CA SER A 333 34.68 -10.47 8.99
C SER A 333 33.64 -11.40 9.62
N LYS A 334 33.98 -12.17 10.65
CA LYS A 334 33.03 -13.02 11.37
C LYS A 334 31.85 -12.21 11.93
N ASN A 335 32.05 -10.92 12.20
CA ASN A 335 31.08 -10.05 12.86
C ASN A 335 30.56 -8.89 11.96
N THR A 336 31.13 -8.74 10.76
CA THR A 336 30.80 -7.61 9.86
C THR A 336 30.31 -8.11 8.52
N ARG A 337 29.14 -7.61 8.11
CA ARG A 337 28.56 -7.87 6.80
C ARG A 337 28.20 -6.57 6.11
N ALA A 338 28.38 -6.52 4.80
CA ALA A 338 27.92 -5.41 3.96
C ALA A 338 27.10 -5.95 2.78
N SER A 339 26.13 -5.16 2.30
CA SER A 339 25.40 -5.48 1.07
C SER A 339 25.12 -4.24 0.25
N GLY A 340 25.09 -4.43 -1.07
CA GLY A 340 24.65 -3.44 -2.05
C GLY A 340 23.52 -4.00 -2.90
N PHE A 341 22.55 -3.16 -3.23
CA PHE A 341 21.36 -3.53 -3.98
C PHE A 341 21.00 -2.41 -4.96
N LEU A 342 20.68 -2.81 -6.18
CA LEU A 342 20.19 -1.93 -7.24
C LEU A 342 18.99 -2.57 -7.90
N GLU A 343 17.87 -1.88 -7.97
CA GLU A 343 16.64 -2.30 -8.64
C GLU A 343 16.22 -1.28 -9.70
N TYR A 344 15.68 -1.78 -10.78
CA TYR A 344 15.05 -1.04 -11.86
C TYR A 344 13.68 -1.62 -12.16
N ASP A 345 12.66 -0.77 -12.16
CA ASP A 345 11.30 -1.08 -12.54
C ASP A 345 10.79 -0.10 -13.57
N SER A 346 9.96 -0.56 -14.48
CA SER A 346 9.29 0.31 -15.45
C SER A 346 7.90 -0.23 -15.78
N LYS A 347 6.95 0.67 -15.90
CA LYS A 347 5.64 0.42 -16.45
C LYS A 347 5.48 1.27 -17.71
N ILE A 348 5.16 0.61 -18.81
CA ILE A 348 4.75 1.25 -20.06
C ILE A 348 3.34 0.78 -20.35
N LYS A 349 2.40 1.73 -20.56
CA LYS A 349 1.00 1.40 -20.81
C LYS A 349 0.45 2.26 -21.93
N PHE A 350 -0.26 1.63 -22.84
CA PHE A 350 -1.00 2.26 -23.92
C PHE A 350 -2.50 2.05 -23.70
N GLY A 351 -3.28 3.10 -23.86
CA GLY A 351 -4.73 3.02 -23.72
C GLY A 351 -5.25 3.16 -22.29
N ARG A 352 -4.52 3.86 -21.42
CA ARG A 352 -5.00 4.17 -20.07
C ARG A 352 -6.17 5.15 -20.12
N THR A 353 -7.26 4.83 -19.41
CA THR A 353 -8.41 5.72 -19.25
C THR A 353 -8.14 6.82 -18.23
N ALA A 354 -8.73 8.01 -18.43
CA ALA A 354 -8.74 9.08 -17.44
C ALA A 354 -9.63 8.70 -16.23
N TRP A 355 -9.46 9.45 -15.16
CA TRP A 355 -10.14 9.24 -13.90
C TRP A 355 -11.68 9.30 -14.02
N GLY A 356 -12.35 8.26 -13.50
CA GLY A 356 -13.80 8.24 -13.31
C GLY A 356 -14.65 8.34 -14.60
N SER A 357 -14.02 8.17 -15.76
CA SER A 357 -14.74 8.21 -17.03
C SER A 357 -15.56 6.95 -17.25
N SER A 358 -16.82 7.11 -17.69
CA SER A 358 -17.68 6.01 -18.10
C SER A 358 -17.42 5.56 -19.55
N TYR A 359 -16.90 6.47 -20.37
CA TYR A 359 -16.48 6.24 -21.75
C TYR A 359 -15.34 7.16 -22.14
N GLN A 360 -14.40 6.66 -22.95
CA GLN A 360 -13.35 7.45 -23.59
C GLN A 360 -13.15 7.03 -25.04
N ALA A 361 -13.13 8.00 -25.93
CA ALA A 361 -12.72 7.79 -27.31
C ALA A 361 -11.23 7.41 -27.35
N PRO A 362 -10.78 6.56 -28.30
CA PRO A 362 -9.40 6.09 -28.35
C PRO A 362 -8.35 7.22 -28.39
N GLU A 363 -8.67 8.34 -29.04
CA GLU A 363 -7.79 9.52 -29.13
C GLU A 363 -7.65 10.30 -27.82
N THR A 364 -8.56 10.10 -26.85
CA THR A 364 -8.52 10.78 -25.55
C THR A 364 -7.87 9.94 -24.47
N LEU A 365 -7.33 8.78 -24.81
CA LEU A 365 -6.62 7.91 -23.86
C LEU A 365 -5.22 8.47 -23.55
N TYR A 366 -4.63 8.00 -22.44
CA TYR A 366 -3.24 8.27 -22.11
C TYR A 366 -2.33 7.13 -22.54
N ASN A 367 -1.08 7.50 -22.85
CA ASN A 367 0.07 6.61 -22.76
C ASN A 367 0.79 6.91 -21.43
N GLN A 368 1.11 5.87 -20.70
CA GLN A 368 1.80 5.99 -19.41
C GLN A 368 3.18 5.40 -19.50
N ASP A 369 4.17 6.10 -18.93
CA ASP A 369 5.45 5.52 -18.58
C ASP A 369 5.94 6.03 -17.21
N GLY A 370 7.08 5.54 -16.75
CA GLY A 370 7.69 6.01 -15.51
C GLY A 370 8.66 4.96 -14.95
N PRO A 371 9.98 5.13 -15.17
CA PRO A 371 10.98 4.28 -14.52
C PRO A 371 11.12 4.60 -13.04
N THR A 372 11.39 3.55 -12.27
CA THR A 372 11.76 3.62 -10.85
C THR A 372 13.12 2.99 -10.67
N TYR A 373 14.00 3.65 -9.90
CA TYR A 373 15.30 3.13 -9.49
C TYR A 373 15.39 3.11 -7.97
N ILE A 374 15.84 1.99 -7.39
CA ILE A 374 16.10 1.87 -5.95
C ILE A 374 17.53 1.41 -5.76
N VAL A 375 18.31 2.22 -5.05
CA VAL A 375 19.69 1.90 -4.67
C VAL A 375 19.76 1.81 -3.15
N LYS A 376 20.30 0.70 -2.62
CA LYS A 376 20.45 0.48 -1.18
C LYS A 376 21.86 0.01 -0.85
N GLY A 377 22.46 0.62 0.14
CA GLY A 377 23.66 0.13 0.83
C GLY A 377 23.32 -0.22 2.27
N GLU A 378 23.88 -1.29 2.78
CA GLU A 378 23.63 -1.78 4.13
C GLU A 378 24.91 -2.30 4.77
N LEU A 379 25.14 -1.92 6.04
CA LEU A 379 26.25 -2.37 6.86
C LEU A 379 25.73 -2.94 8.18
N GLU A 380 26.20 -4.12 8.52
CA GLU A 380 25.85 -4.86 9.73
C GLU A 380 27.10 -5.15 10.54
N GLN A 381 27.00 -4.98 11.86
CA GLN A 381 28.11 -5.20 12.77
C GLN A 381 27.63 -5.86 14.08
N MET A 382 28.35 -6.85 14.58
CA MET A 382 28.10 -7.49 15.86
C MET A 382 29.24 -7.18 16.84
N PHE A 383 28.90 -6.80 18.08
CA PHE A 383 29.81 -6.58 19.18
C PHE A 383 29.32 -7.33 20.43
N GLY A 384 29.69 -8.61 20.56
CA GLY A 384 29.18 -9.46 21.64
C GLY A 384 27.63 -9.52 21.63
N ASN A 385 27.00 -8.94 22.63
CA ASN A 385 25.54 -8.93 22.78
C ASN A 385 24.83 -7.76 22.06
N LEU A 386 25.60 -6.87 21.48
CA LEU A 386 25.10 -5.72 20.74
C LEU A 386 25.21 -6.01 19.24
N PHE A 387 24.11 -6.00 18.57
CA PHE A 387 24.01 -6.07 17.11
C PHE A 387 23.52 -4.75 16.54
N LEU A 388 23.98 -4.38 15.35
CA LEU A 388 23.82 -3.04 14.85
C LEU A 388 23.76 -3.01 13.29
N ASN A 389 22.84 -2.20 12.71
CA ASN A 389 22.61 -2.10 11.27
C ASN A 389 22.41 -0.64 10.85
N ALA A 390 23.05 -0.25 9.74
CA ALA A 390 22.82 1.02 9.07
C ALA A 390 22.44 0.78 7.61
N LYS A 391 21.41 1.47 7.13
CA LYS A 391 20.94 1.41 5.75
C LYS A 391 20.88 2.82 5.18
N VAL A 392 21.32 2.96 3.93
CA VAL A 392 21.13 4.15 3.12
C VAL A 392 20.41 3.74 1.86
N ILE A 393 19.30 4.41 1.55
CA ILE A 393 18.45 4.10 0.41
C ILE A 393 18.21 5.39 -0.37
N TYR A 394 18.32 5.29 -1.68
CA TYR A 394 17.85 6.28 -2.62
C TYR A 394 16.86 5.63 -3.57
N SER A 395 15.65 6.18 -3.63
CA SER A 395 14.66 5.81 -4.64
C SER A 395 14.37 7.00 -5.54
N HIS A 396 14.24 6.74 -6.84
CA HIS A 396 13.85 7.72 -7.83
C HIS A 396 12.64 7.19 -8.55
N ASN A 397 11.45 7.70 -8.19
CA ASN A 397 10.18 7.29 -8.77
C ASN A 397 9.74 8.36 -9.76
N SER A 398 9.34 7.95 -10.96
CA SER A 398 8.74 8.83 -11.94
C SER A 398 7.44 8.25 -12.47
N PHE A 399 6.54 9.13 -12.91
CA PHE A 399 5.24 8.76 -13.44
C PHE A 399 4.79 9.81 -14.44
N TYR A 400 4.54 9.38 -15.67
CA TYR A 400 4.13 10.25 -16.76
C TYR A 400 2.86 9.73 -17.41
N LEU A 401 1.95 10.64 -17.74
CA LEU A 401 0.75 10.39 -18.54
C LEU A 401 0.81 11.33 -19.74
N HIS A 402 1.02 10.76 -20.89
CA HIS A 402 1.08 11.51 -22.15
C HIS A 402 -0.20 11.30 -22.94
N PRO A 403 -0.78 12.35 -23.55
CA PRO A 403 -1.92 12.19 -24.46
C PRO A 403 -1.64 11.19 -25.57
N ALA A 404 -2.60 10.36 -25.95
CA ALA A 404 -2.44 9.38 -27.03
C ALA A 404 -2.13 10.02 -28.39
N LEU A 405 -2.61 11.25 -28.64
CA LEU A 405 -2.34 12.03 -29.85
C LEU A 405 -0.97 12.73 -29.81
N GLY A 406 -0.18 12.56 -28.74
CA GLY A 406 1.13 13.19 -28.58
C GLY A 406 1.11 14.42 -27.67
N SER A 407 2.29 14.92 -27.36
CA SER A 407 2.49 16.06 -26.46
C SER A 407 1.82 17.33 -26.98
N ARG A 408 1.64 18.30 -26.07
CA ARG A 408 1.10 19.63 -26.31
C ARG A 408 1.67 20.29 -27.58
N GLN A 409 0.80 20.74 -28.47
CA GLN A 409 1.13 21.42 -29.72
C GLN A 409 1.25 22.94 -29.49
N PRO A 410 1.86 23.72 -30.40
CA PRO A 410 1.84 25.17 -30.34
C PRO A 410 0.40 25.71 -30.22
N PHE A 411 0.24 26.83 -29.53
CA PHE A 411 -1.07 27.44 -29.27
C PHE A 411 -1.92 27.58 -30.56
N GLY A 412 -3.18 27.21 -30.47
CA GLY A 412 -4.17 27.20 -31.54
C GLY A 412 -4.01 26.08 -32.58
N GLN A 413 -3.04 25.17 -32.44
CA GLN A 413 -2.77 24.11 -33.44
C GLN A 413 -3.13 22.70 -32.95
N GLY A 414 -3.22 22.48 -31.65
CA GLY A 414 -3.55 21.18 -31.07
C GLY A 414 -5.05 20.89 -30.97
N PRO A 415 -5.43 19.62 -30.83
CA PRO A 415 -6.80 19.24 -30.60
C PRO A 415 -7.19 19.50 -29.13
N ILE A 416 -8.29 20.20 -28.91
CA ILE A 416 -8.81 20.56 -27.59
C ILE A 416 -9.64 19.42 -27.02
N MET A 417 -9.43 19.15 -25.73
CA MET A 417 -10.23 18.17 -24.98
C MET A 417 -11.69 18.61 -24.87
N ARG A 418 -12.59 17.70 -25.26
CA ARG A 418 -14.04 17.87 -25.09
C ARG A 418 -14.61 16.67 -24.35
N ARG A 419 -15.36 16.94 -23.29
CA ARG A 419 -16.03 15.92 -22.49
C ARG A 419 -17.44 16.34 -22.08
N THR A 420 -18.30 15.36 -21.81
CA THR A 420 -19.54 15.61 -21.09
C THR A 420 -19.28 15.58 -19.58
N TYR A 421 -20.03 16.40 -18.85
CA TYR A 421 -19.87 16.46 -17.39
C TYR A 421 -20.50 15.26 -16.68
N SER A 422 -21.69 14.83 -17.16
CA SER A 422 -22.42 13.75 -16.51
C SER A 422 -23.31 12.96 -17.47
N PRO A 423 -22.99 11.66 -17.76
CA PRO A 423 -21.80 10.95 -17.26
C PRO A 423 -20.50 11.58 -17.75
N SER A 424 -19.39 11.38 -17.01
CA SER A 424 -18.09 11.87 -17.47
C SER A 424 -17.61 11.00 -18.63
N GLU A 425 -17.72 11.54 -19.84
CA GLU A 425 -17.33 10.90 -21.10
C GLU A 425 -16.42 11.81 -21.92
N TYR A 426 -15.29 11.29 -22.36
CA TYR A 426 -14.29 12.02 -23.15
C TYR A 426 -14.48 11.68 -24.62
N HIS A 427 -14.75 12.69 -25.44
CA HIS A 427 -15.17 12.47 -26.83
C HIS A 427 -14.09 12.78 -27.85
N THR A 428 -13.33 13.88 -27.68
CA THR A 428 -12.31 14.30 -28.64
C THR A 428 -11.17 15.04 -27.94
N GLY A 429 -10.03 15.14 -28.63
CA GLY A 429 -8.90 15.99 -28.26
C GLY A 429 -7.89 15.37 -27.32
N ASN A 430 -6.84 16.12 -27.04
CA ASN A 430 -5.82 15.72 -26.08
C ASN A 430 -6.33 15.91 -24.65
N VAL A 431 -6.18 14.89 -23.83
CA VAL A 431 -6.16 15.04 -22.38
C VAL A 431 -4.93 15.84 -21.95
N ASP A 432 -4.83 16.17 -20.65
CA ASP A 432 -3.66 16.80 -20.05
C ASP A 432 -2.37 16.00 -20.26
N ASP A 433 -1.22 16.66 -20.33
CA ASP A 433 0.11 16.04 -20.28
C ASP A 433 0.63 16.19 -18.84
N TYR A 434 0.61 15.09 -18.09
CA TYR A 434 0.94 15.05 -16.67
C TYR A 434 2.24 14.30 -16.42
N GLY A 435 3.10 14.86 -15.58
CA GLY A 435 4.32 14.18 -15.15
C GLY A 435 4.73 14.53 -13.73
N THR A 436 5.32 13.56 -13.05
CA THR A 436 5.81 13.76 -11.69
C THR A 436 7.06 12.92 -11.41
N VAL A 437 8.03 13.54 -10.73
CA VAL A 437 9.30 12.93 -10.33
C VAL A 437 9.46 13.08 -8.82
N ARG A 438 9.77 11.99 -8.12
CA ARG A 438 9.65 11.86 -6.67
C ARG A 438 10.86 11.19 -6.03
N PRO A 439 12.08 11.80 -6.09
CA PRO A 439 13.25 11.23 -5.46
C PRO A 439 13.14 11.26 -3.94
N THR A 440 13.52 10.14 -3.30
CA THR A 440 13.54 10.01 -1.85
C THR A 440 14.88 9.46 -1.39
N PHE A 441 15.50 10.12 -0.43
CA PHE A 441 16.71 9.68 0.26
C PHE A 441 16.33 9.29 1.69
N ASN A 442 16.84 8.13 2.14
CA ASN A 442 16.45 7.53 3.40
C ASN A 442 17.69 7.00 4.12
N VAL A 443 17.82 7.28 5.41
CA VAL A 443 18.83 6.70 6.29
C VAL A 443 18.12 6.07 7.48
N ASN A 444 18.32 4.77 7.66
CA ASN A 444 17.83 4.05 8.81
C ASN A 444 18.99 3.57 9.67
N PHE A 445 18.80 3.72 10.93
CA PHE A 445 19.71 3.36 11.96
C PHE A 445 18.96 2.61 13.06
N ASN A 446 19.38 1.39 13.34
CA ASN A 446 18.69 0.54 14.30
C ASN A 446 19.65 -0.19 15.27
N GLY A 447 19.35 -0.40 16.59
CA GLY A 447 20.07 -1.09 17.70
C GLY A 447 19.30 -2.23 18.35
N ASN A 448 19.97 -3.44 18.55
CA ASN A 448 19.51 -4.50 19.47
C ASN A 448 20.60 -4.84 20.46
N LEU A 449 20.30 -4.64 21.75
CA LEU A 449 21.17 -4.99 22.87
C LEU A 449 20.48 -6.08 23.69
N PHE A 450 21.20 -7.19 23.93
CA PHE A 450 20.73 -8.26 24.79
C PHE A 450 21.43 -8.17 26.15
N VAL A 451 20.63 -8.10 27.22
CA VAL A 451 21.12 -8.08 28.60
C VAL A 451 20.42 -9.19 29.37
N GLU A 452 21.22 -10.07 29.97
CA GLU A 452 20.67 -11.19 30.74
C GLU A 452 20.59 -10.85 32.22
N ASP A 453 19.49 -11.27 32.86
CA ASP A 453 19.30 -11.27 34.31
C ASP A 453 19.40 -9.91 35.01
N VAL A 454 18.86 -8.89 34.38
CA VAL A 454 18.67 -7.61 35.06
C VAL A 454 17.27 -7.57 35.65
N LEU A 455 17.15 -7.30 36.97
CA LEU A 455 15.90 -7.33 37.72
C LEU A 455 15.11 -8.67 37.58
N GLY A 456 15.85 -9.79 37.39
CA GLY A 456 15.26 -11.12 37.21
C GLY A 456 14.66 -11.40 35.85
N ALA A 457 14.89 -10.54 34.86
CA ALA A 457 14.42 -10.68 33.48
C ALA A 457 15.58 -10.67 32.49
N ASN A 458 15.37 -11.29 31.32
CA ASN A 458 16.22 -11.09 30.15
C ASN A 458 15.63 -9.96 29.31
N HIS A 459 16.47 -9.01 28.93
CA HIS A 459 16.11 -7.83 28.17
C HIS A 459 16.61 -7.89 26.72
N GLU A 460 15.73 -7.57 25.79
CA GLU A 460 16.07 -7.30 24.40
C GLU A 460 15.69 -5.86 24.07
N ILE A 461 16.66 -4.97 24.11
CA ILE A 461 16.47 -3.54 23.92
C ILE A 461 16.69 -3.19 22.44
N LYS A 462 15.64 -2.79 21.75
CA LYS A 462 15.66 -2.22 20.40
C LYS A 462 15.68 -0.71 20.50
N PHE A 463 16.50 -0.05 19.66
CA PHE A 463 16.52 1.41 19.55
C PHE A 463 16.90 1.81 18.12
N GLY A 464 16.61 3.04 17.73
CA GLY A 464 17.00 3.49 16.39
C GLY A 464 16.59 4.91 16.09
N ALA A 465 17.00 5.33 14.88
CA ALA A 465 16.66 6.61 14.30
C ALA A 465 16.45 6.48 12.79
N ASP A 466 15.50 7.25 12.27
CA ASP A 466 15.21 7.33 10.84
C ASP A 466 15.33 8.78 10.37
N TYR A 467 15.92 8.98 9.22
CA TYR A 467 15.90 10.24 8.47
C TYR A 467 15.40 9.99 7.06
N VAL A 468 14.42 10.76 6.62
CA VAL A 468 13.90 10.75 5.25
C VAL A 468 13.94 12.16 4.70
N GLN A 469 14.43 12.33 3.48
CA GLN A 469 14.27 13.54 2.69
C GLN A 469 13.67 13.17 1.36
N SER A 470 12.59 13.81 0.98
CA SER A 470 11.91 13.58 -0.29
C SER A 470 11.57 14.90 -0.95
N THR A 471 11.54 14.91 -2.28
CA THR A 471 11.04 16.02 -3.09
C THR A 471 10.06 15.49 -4.12
N VAL A 472 9.11 16.32 -4.52
CA VAL A 472 8.24 16.05 -5.65
C VAL A 472 8.24 17.24 -6.58
N SER A 473 8.43 16.96 -7.87
CA SER A 473 8.25 17.93 -8.95
C SER A 473 7.17 17.39 -9.86
N THR A 474 6.09 18.14 -10.02
CA THR A 474 4.92 17.74 -10.82
C THR A 474 4.60 18.83 -11.84
N TYR A 475 4.24 18.42 -13.05
CA TYR A 475 3.62 19.30 -14.04
C TYR A 475 2.30 18.69 -14.51
N ASP A 476 1.36 19.60 -14.90
CA ASP A 476 0.11 19.24 -15.55
C ASP A 476 -0.26 20.34 -16.57
N LEU A 477 -0.29 19.99 -17.85
CA LEU A 477 -0.33 20.91 -18.98
C LEU A 477 -1.50 20.59 -19.90
N TYR A 478 -2.43 21.52 -20.03
CA TYR A 478 -3.55 21.42 -20.96
C TYR A 478 -3.23 22.03 -22.33
N GLN A 479 -3.76 21.46 -23.40
CA GLN A 479 -3.66 22.07 -24.72
C GLN A 479 -4.34 23.44 -24.72
N ASP A 480 -3.61 24.49 -25.10
CA ASP A 480 -4.06 25.90 -25.11
C ASP A 480 -4.59 26.40 -23.75
N ASN A 481 -4.27 25.71 -22.63
CA ASN A 481 -4.70 26.05 -21.27
C ASN A 481 -6.22 26.08 -21.07
N TYR A 482 -6.99 25.25 -21.78
CA TYR A 482 -8.42 25.06 -21.52
C TYR A 482 -8.93 23.69 -21.95
N GLU A 483 -10.08 23.29 -21.37
CA GLU A 483 -10.90 22.18 -21.85
C GLU A 483 -12.36 22.65 -22.05
N VAL A 484 -13.12 21.88 -22.86
CA VAL A 484 -14.54 22.15 -23.12
C VAL A 484 -15.39 21.09 -22.43
N VAL A 485 -16.33 21.55 -21.61
CA VAL A 485 -17.22 20.70 -20.81
C VAL A 485 -18.68 20.96 -21.20
N ASP A 486 -19.35 19.93 -21.72
CA ASP A 486 -20.76 19.96 -22.12
C ASP A 486 -21.62 19.31 -21.05
N TYR A 487 -22.61 20.01 -20.56
CA TYR A 487 -23.55 19.50 -19.55
C TYR A 487 -24.79 18.80 -20.15
N GLY A 488 -24.94 18.81 -21.48
CA GLY A 488 -25.94 18.05 -22.22
C GLY A 488 -27.33 18.73 -22.37
N ASP A 489 -27.49 19.96 -21.87
CA ASP A 489 -28.75 20.77 -21.92
C ASP A 489 -28.57 22.08 -22.69
N GLY A 490 -27.52 22.17 -23.50
CA GLY A 490 -27.11 23.42 -24.14
C GLY A 490 -26.19 24.29 -23.27
N TRP A 491 -25.85 23.81 -22.06
CA TRP A 491 -24.88 24.48 -21.19
C TRP A 491 -23.49 23.96 -21.51
N VAL A 492 -22.64 24.78 -22.09
CA VAL A 492 -21.24 24.47 -22.42
C VAL A 492 -20.32 25.47 -21.72
N GLU A 493 -19.28 24.99 -21.10
CA GLU A 493 -18.25 25.79 -20.43
C GLU A 493 -16.88 25.57 -21.06
N ALA A 494 -16.06 26.61 -21.01
CA ALA A 494 -14.60 26.49 -21.11
C ALA A 494 -14.03 26.57 -19.71
N TRP A 495 -13.32 25.53 -19.31
CA TRP A 495 -12.56 25.48 -18.07
C TRP A 495 -11.14 25.96 -18.39
N LEU A 496 -10.81 27.12 -17.88
CA LEU A 496 -9.53 27.80 -18.17
C LEU A 496 -8.50 27.45 -17.12
N HIS A 497 -7.37 26.93 -17.56
CA HIS A 497 -6.30 26.48 -16.67
C HIS A 497 -5.05 27.36 -16.79
N GLN A 498 -4.28 27.41 -15.73
CA GLN A 498 -2.88 27.83 -15.77
C GLN A 498 -2.01 26.56 -15.78
N ASP A 499 -0.86 26.59 -16.45
CA ASP A 499 0.08 25.48 -16.39
C ASP A 499 0.43 25.18 -14.91
N TYR A 500 0.15 23.96 -14.46
CA TYR A 500 0.41 23.55 -13.09
C TYR A 500 1.84 23.04 -12.96
N LEU A 501 2.63 23.73 -12.17
CA LEU A 501 4.03 23.38 -11.89
C LEU A 501 4.21 23.39 -10.37
N LEU A 502 4.43 22.22 -9.78
CA LEU A 502 4.50 22.03 -8.32
C LEU A 502 5.85 21.51 -7.90
N ASN A 503 6.47 22.14 -6.90
CA ASN A 503 7.67 21.61 -6.23
C ASN A 503 7.48 21.58 -4.72
N LEU A 504 7.44 20.38 -4.13
CA LEU A 504 7.33 20.21 -2.68
C LEU A 504 8.57 19.52 -2.12
N TRP A 505 8.89 19.83 -0.89
CA TRP A 505 9.98 19.24 -0.12
C TRP A 505 9.46 18.71 1.21
N LEU A 506 9.98 17.56 1.64
CA LEU A 506 9.64 16.88 2.88
C LEU A 506 10.91 16.42 3.58
N ALA A 507 10.99 16.62 4.90
CA ALA A 507 11.91 15.91 5.77
C ALA A 507 11.17 15.25 6.93
N LYS A 508 11.56 14.02 7.26
CA LYS A 508 11.04 13.28 8.41
C LYS A 508 12.22 12.85 9.28
N TYR A 509 12.03 12.93 10.58
CA TYR A 509 12.97 12.46 11.58
C TYR A 509 12.23 11.58 12.57
N ALA A 510 12.85 10.50 13.00
CA ALA A 510 12.28 9.69 14.06
C ALA A 510 13.36 9.12 14.95
N VAL A 511 13.02 8.95 16.24
CA VAL A 511 13.82 8.20 17.20
C VAL A 511 12.90 7.25 17.96
N PHE A 512 13.40 6.07 18.29
CA PHE A 512 12.60 5.07 19.01
C PHE A 512 13.43 4.18 19.90
N ALA A 513 12.80 3.63 20.95
CA ALA A 513 13.34 2.58 21.79
C ALA A 513 12.22 1.65 22.26
N GLN A 514 12.52 0.36 22.41
CA GLN A 514 11.63 -0.66 22.95
C GLN A 514 12.44 -1.68 23.73
N ASP A 515 11.97 -2.04 24.92
CA ASP A 515 12.51 -3.17 25.69
C ASP A 515 11.54 -4.33 25.67
N THR A 516 12.02 -5.52 25.31
CA THR A 516 11.31 -6.80 25.43
C THR A 516 11.89 -7.55 26.63
N MET A 517 11.21 -7.47 27.76
CA MET A 517 11.55 -8.15 28.99
C MET A 517 10.92 -9.54 29.04
N THR A 518 11.70 -10.57 29.32
CA THR A 518 11.22 -11.96 29.40
C THR A 518 11.59 -12.55 30.76
N TRP A 519 10.58 -13.04 31.50
CA TRP A 519 10.77 -13.76 32.75
C TRP A 519 9.80 -14.94 32.87
N GLY A 520 10.35 -16.16 32.93
CA GLY A 520 9.55 -17.40 32.95
C GLY A 520 8.59 -17.46 31.74
N LYS A 521 7.29 -17.50 32.02
CA LYS A 521 6.20 -17.58 31.02
C LYS A 521 5.73 -16.22 30.48
N PHE A 522 6.29 -15.11 30.96
CA PHE A 522 5.85 -13.76 30.60
C PHE A 522 6.85 -13.07 29.70
N SER A 523 6.35 -12.33 28.72
CA SER A 523 7.11 -11.34 27.97
C SER A 523 6.34 -10.02 27.98
N LEU A 524 7.03 -8.94 28.32
CA LEU A 524 6.51 -7.56 28.33
C LEU A 524 7.30 -6.71 27.34
N ASN A 525 6.61 -6.03 26.43
CA ASN A 525 7.22 -5.08 25.52
C ASN A 525 6.80 -3.66 25.92
N LEU A 526 7.78 -2.79 26.13
CA LEU A 526 7.59 -1.36 26.40
C LEU A 526 8.32 -0.55 25.33
N GLY A 527 7.57 0.17 24.51
CA GLY A 527 8.13 0.93 23.40
C GLY A 527 7.68 2.37 23.36
N LEU A 528 8.55 3.24 22.86
CA LEU A 528 8.26 4.65 22.62
C LEU A 528 8.91 5.09 21.31
N ARG A 529 8.14 5.79 20.47
CA ARG A 529 8.61 6.41 19.23
C ARG A 529 8.20 7.88 19.20
N PHE A 530 9.10 8.72 18.69
CA PHE A 530 8.85 10.13 18.45
C PHE A 530 9.18 10.47 17.00
N ASP A 531 8.22 11.06 16.29
CA ASP A 531 8.32 11.44 14.88
C ASP A 531 8.18 12.94 14.71
N ILE A 532 8.90 13.51 13.73
CA ILE A 532 8.80 14.90 13.29
C ILE A 532 8.67 14.90 11.76
N GLU A 533 7.67 15.63 11.23
CA GLU A 533 7.49 15.85 9.79
C GLU A 533 7.50 17.36 9.46
N ASP A 534 8.33 17.77 8.50
CA ASP A 534 8.43 19.15 7.98
C ASP A 534 8.25 19.11 6.46
N SER A 535 7.17 19.69 5.93
CA SER A 535 6.91 19.77 4.50
C SER A 535 6.71 21.23 4.05
N ARG A 536 7.14 21.57 2.82
CA ARG A 536 7.17 22.93 2.29
C ARG A 536 6.97 22.95 0.79
N ALA A 537 6.36 24.02 0.25
CA ALA A 537 6.41 24.35 -1.16
C ALA A 537 7.67 25.18 -1.47
N LYS A 538 8.34 24.93 -2.61
CA LYS A 538 9.64 25.56 -2.95
C LYS A 538 9.84 25.78 -4.44
N ASN A 539 10.37 26.96 -4.78
CA ASN A 539 10.93 27.26 -6.10
C ASN A 539 9.96 26.92 -7.26
N GLU A 540 8.78 27.49 -7.21
CA GLU A 540 7.76 27.28 -8.23
C GLU A 540 7.62 28.54 -9.09
N HIS A 541 7.36 28.33 -10.39
CA HIS A 541 7.03 29.38 -11.33
C HIS A 541 5.90 28.88 -12.23
N GLN A 542 4.77 29.56 -12.20
CA GLN A 542 3.64 29.30 -13.08
C GLN A 542 3.56 30.43 -14.11
N PRO A 543 3.77 30.15 -15.40
CA PRO A 543 3.66 31.15 -16.45
C PRO A 543 2.22 31.59 -16.61
N ALA A 544 2.03 32.83 -17.13
CA ALA A 544 0.68 33.36 -17.40
C ALA A 544 -0.09 32.43 -18.36
N SER A 545 -1.37 32.16 -18.04
CA SER A 545 -2.32 31.60 -19.01
C SER A 545 -2.60 32.62 -20.12
N PRO A 546 -2.83 32.21 -21.37
CA PRO A 546 -3.30 33.10 -22.43
C PRO A 546 -4.70 33.65 -22.13
N TRP A 547 -5.42 33.04 -21.20
CA TRP A 547 -6.78 33.40 -20.79
C TRP A 547 -6.80 34.13 -19.46
N LEU A 548 -7.56 35.21 -19.33
CA LEU A 548 -7.81 35.95 -18.09
C LEU A 548 -6.52 36.21 -17.26
N SER A 549 -5.47 36.72 -17.89
CA SER A 549 -4.15 36.94 -17.24
C SER A 549 -4.19 37.86 -16.02
N LYS A 550 -5.24 38.64 -15.83
CA LYS A 550 -5.53 39.40 -14.60
C LYS A 550 -5.60 38.45 -13.37
N TYR A 551 -6.13 37.25 -13.56
CA TYR A 551 -6.32 36.24 -12.50
C TYR A 551 -5.36 35.06 -12.62
N LEU A 552 -5.06 34.63 -13.85
CA LEU A 552 -4.18 33.51 -14.18
C LEU A 552 -2.85 34.03 -14.79
N GLY A 553 -2.28 35.11 -14.21
CA GLY A 553 -1.05 35.72 -14.67
C GLY A 553 0.22 35.02 -14.17
N ASP A 554 1.37 35.54 -14.61
CA ASP A 554 2.70 35.04 -14.21
C ASP A 554 2.92 35.20 -12.71
N ILE A 555 3.37 34.10 -12.03
CA ILE A 555 3.58 34.09 -10.58
C ILE A 555 4.74 33.19 -10.19
N THR A 556 5.55 33.64 -9.25
CA THR A 556 6.73 32.93 -8.74
C THR A 556 6.72 32.84 -7.22
N LEU A 557 7.00 31.65 -6.71
CA LEU A 557 7.18 31.35 -5.29
C LEU A 557 8.61 30.91 -5.04
N THR A 558 9.26 31.47 -4.03
CA THR A 558 10.55 30.96 -3.54
C THR A 558 10.37 29.88 -2.50
N GLU A 559 9.55 30.13 -1.48
CA GLU A 559 9.24 29.15 -0.42
C GLU A 559 7.93 29.53 0.28
N ALA A 560 7.09 28.52 0.55
CA ALA A 560 6.01 28.60 1.53
C ALA A 560 6.21 27.51 2.58
N LYS A 561 6.20 27.92 3.85
CA LYS A 561 6.43 27.05 5.00
C LYS A 561 5.24 27.10 5.94
N PRO A 562 4.70 25.94 6.40
CA PRO A 562 3.69 25.88 7.45
C PRO A 562 4.19 26.55 8.75
N PRO A 563 3.30 27.09 9.58
CA PRO A 563 3.69 27.76 10.84
C PRO A 563 4.34 26.81 11.86
N LYS A 564 4.22 25.51 11.66
CA LYS A 564 4.78 24.48 12.55
C LYS A 564 5.10 23.19 11.80
N THR A 565 5.96 22.38 12.42
CA THR A 565 6.19 20.97 12.07
C THR A 565 5.21 20.07 12.80
N LEU A 566 4.90 18.91 12.24
CA LEU A 566 4.04 17.91 12.87
C LEU A 566 4.90 17.00 13.74
N ASN A 567 4.51 16.84 15.00
CA ASN A 567 5.20 15.99 15.97
C ASN A 567 4.24 14.96 16.53
N THR A 568 4.70 13.70 16.67
CA THR A 568 3.88 12.63 17.22
C THR A 568 4.67 11.77 18.18
N LEU A 569 4.10 11.53 19.37
CA LEU A 569 4.62 10.60 20.36
C LEU A 569 3.76 9.34 20.39
N SER A 570 4.37 8.18 20.17
CA SER A 570 3.69 6.89 19.94
C SER A 570 4.15 5.83 20.97
N PRO A 571 3.49 5.75 22.16
CA PRO A 571 3.74 4.70 23.13
C PRO A 571 3.15 3.37 22.69
N ARG A 572 3.80 2.25 23.06
CA ARG A 572 3.39 0.88 22.80
C ARG A 572 3.67 -0.01 23.97
N LEU A 573 2.67 -0.81 24.33
CA LEU A 573 2.71 -1.74 25.44
C LEU A 573 2.12 -3.08 24.98
N SER A 574 2.85 -4.19 25.18
CA SER A 574 2.23 -5.50 24.99
C SER A 574 2.69 -6.50 26.04
N LEU A 575 1.76 -7.35 26.47
CA LEU A 575 1.96 -8.44 27.41
C LEU A 575 1.65 -9.75 26.72
N ILE A 576 2.56 -10.72 26.86
CA ILE A 576 2.44 -12.06 26.31
C ILE A 576 2.60 -13.05 27.46
N TYR A 577 1.70 -14.03 27.54
CA TYR A 577 1.70 -15.07 28.54
C TYR A 577 1.62 -16.45 27.89
N ASP A 578 2.69 -17.23 28.00
CA ASP A 578 2.70 -18.65 27.64
C ASP A 578 2.10 -19.49 28.77
N LEU A 579 0.84 -19.90 28.62
CA LEU A 579 0.08 -20.58 29.68
C LEU A 579 0.71 -21.90 30.10
N THR A 580 1.23 -22.66 29.15
CA THR A 580 1.82 -24.00 29.39
C THR A 580 3.34 -23.96 29.56
N GLY A 581 3.99 -22.91 29.06
CA GLY A 581 5.46 -22.77 29.12
C GLY A 581 6.20 -23.57 28.04
N ASP A 582 5.47 -24.06 27.03
CA ASP A 582 6.02 -24.81 25.90
C ASP A 582 5.75 -24.10 24.55
N GLY A 583 5.28 -22.87 24.58
CA GLY A 583 4.95 -22.05 23.42
C GLY A 583 3.73 -22.47 22.62
N LYS A 584 2.92 -23.41 23.14
CA LYS A 584 1.76 -23.95 22.40
C LYS A 584 0.43 -23.31 22.72
N ASN A 585 0.32 -22.63 23.85
CA ASN A 585 -0.90 -21.96 24.31
C ASN A 585 -0.52 -20.56 24.80
N VAL A 586 -0.71 -19.55 23.94
CA VAL A 586 -0.19 -18.21 24.19
C VAL A 586 -1.31 -17.19 24.17
N PHE A 587 -1.42 -16.41 25.24
CA PHE A 587 -2.32 -15.28 25.34
C PHE A 587 -1.54 -13.98 25.14
N LYS A 588 -2.10 -13.01 24.39
CA LYS A 588 -1.44 -11.75 24.09
C LYS A 588 -2.41 -10.58 24.22
N ILE A 589 -1.91 -9.48 24.77
CA ILE A 589 -2.61 -8.16 24.79
C ILE A 589 -1.64 -7.13 24.23
N ASN A 590 -2.14 -6.23 23.38
CA ASN A 590 -1.40 -5.09 22.86
C ASN A 590 -2.23 -3.81 22.98
N VAL A 591 -1.58 -2.74 23.45
CA VAL A 591 -2.11 -1.37 23.45
C VAL A 591 -1.07 -0.48 22.79
N ALA A 592 -1.46 0.26 21.76
CA ALA A 592 -0.53 1.05 21.00
C ALA A 592 -1.18 2.34 20.49
N ARG A 593 -0.37 3.38 20.38
CA ARG A 593 -0.69 4.59 19.60
C ARG A 593 0.24 4.70 18.41
N TYR A 594 -0.31 5.12 17.29
CA TYR A 594 0.40 5.36 16.05
C TYR A 594 0.07 6.76 15.54
N GLY A 595 1.06 7.45 14.95
CA GLY A 595 0.84 8.68 14.20
C GLY A 595 0.53 8.40 12.75
N SER A 596 -0.46 9.09 12.17
CA SER A 596 -0.64 9.09 10.72
C SER A 596 0.49 9.85 10.05
N GLN A 597 0.93 9.38 8.88
CA GLN A 597 1.88 10.14 8.06
C GLN A 597 1.14 11.20 7.23
N SER A 598 1.73 12.40 7.17
CA SER A 598 1.16 13.52 6.42
C SER A 598 1.75 13.67 5.01
N GLY A 599 3.00 13.20 4.80
CA GLY A 599 3.71 13.40 3.56
C GLY A 599 3.80 14.89 3.19
N TYR A 600 3.46 15.22 1.95
CA TYR A 600 3.48 16.60 1.48
C TYR A 600 2.21 17.42 1.79
N ASN A 601 1.19 16.81 2.40
CA ASN A 601 -0.15 17.43 2.54
C ASN A 601 -0.13 18.83 3.16
N LEU A 602 0.69 19.06 4.18
CA LEU A 602 0.72 20.37 4.85
C LEU A 602 1.43 21.42 4.02
N GLY A 603 2.56 21.07 3.38
CA GLY A 603 3.28 21.96 2.45
C GLY A 603 2.44 22.29 1.22
N GLY A 604 1.74 21.32 0.65
CA GLY A 604 0.82 21.52 -0.47
C GLY A 604 -0.41 22.36 -0.09
N PHE A 605 -0.97 22.18 1.10
CA PHE A 605 -2.13 22.93 1.57
C PHE A 605 -1.86 24.44 1.68
N ILE A 606 -0.66 24.82 2.12
CA ILE A 606 -0.29 26.25 2.23
C ILE A 606 0.36 26.80 0.96
N ASN A 607 0.52 25.99 -0.09
CA ASN A 607 1.07 26.43 -1.36
C ASN A 607 0.12 27.40 -2.05
N PRO A 608 0.50 28.66 -2.32
CA PRO A 608 -0.34 29.60 -3.05
C PRO A 608 -0.35 29.35 -4.56
N LEU A 609 0.55 28.49 -5.07
CA LEU A 609 0.68 28.12 -6.49
C LEU A 609 0.11 26.70 -6.71
N GLY A 610 -1.08 26.42 -6.19
CA GLY A 610 -1.79 25.17 -6.43
C GLY A 610 -2.43 25.11 -7.82
N TRP A 611 -3.38 24.18 -7.99
CA TRP A 611 -4.23 24.10 -9.16
C TRP A 611 -5.04 25.40 -9.31
N ARG A 612 -4.94 26.07 -10.46
CA ARG A 612 -5.60 27.35 -10.72
C ARG A 612 -6.48 27.25 -11.95
N GLU A 613 -7.78 27.50 -11.74
CA GLU A 613 -8.83 27.24 -12.70
C GLU A 613 -9.93 28.29 -12.60
N ILE A 614 -10.55 28.65 -13.73
CA ILE A 614 -11.75 29.48 -13.84
C ILE A 614 -12.67 28.84 -14.86
N ASP A 615 -13.93 28.57 -14.48
CA ASP A 615 -14.95 27.99 -15.35
C ASP A 615 -15.92 29.05 -15.80
N LEU A 616 -16.08 29.18 -17.12
CA LEU A 616 -16.92 30.20 -17.77
C LEU A 616 -17.81 29.57 -18.83
N ARG A 617 -18.95 30.20 -19.06
CA ARG A 617 -19.78 29.88 -20.23
C ARG A 617 -19.01 30.16 -21.51
N TRP A 618 -19.10 29.23 -22.44
CA TRP A 618 -18.57 29.36 -23.78
C TRP A 618 -19.70 29.32 -24.82
N VAL A 619 -19.72 30.28 -25.69
CA VAL A 619 -20.64 30.38 -26.84
C VAL A 619 -19.80 30.44 -28.09
N ASP A 620 -19.70 29.34 -28.83
CA ASP A 620 -19.00 29.26 -30.11
C ASP A 620 -19.79 30.07 -31.17
N LYS A 621 -19.39 31.34 -31.37
CA LYS A 621 -20.09 32.27 -32.24
C LYS A 621 -19.86 32.03 -33.72
N ASN A 622 -18.70 31.51 -34.07
CA ASN A 622 -18.30 31.35 -35.47
C ASN A 622 -18.38 29.89 -35.94
N GLY A 623 -18.66 28.92 -35.02
CA GLY A 623 -18.82 27.50 -35.29
C GLY A 623 -17.52 26.76 -35.60
N ASP A 624 -16.35 27.34 -35.24
CA ASP A 624 -15.05 26.73 -35.51
C ASP A 624 -14.58 25.77 -34.41
N ASN A 625 -15.34 25.66 -33.32
CA ASN A 625 -15.05 24.82 -32.17
C ASN A 625 -13.71 25.15 -31.46
N LYS A 626 -13.23 26.38 -31.58
CA LYS A 626 -12.05 26.89 -30.90
C LYS A 626 -12.42 28.09 -30.05
N LEU A 627 -11.83 28.18 -28.86
CA LEU A 627 -12.09 29.27 -27.94
C LEU A 627 -11.48 30.58 -28.45
N GLN A 628 -12.30 31.65 -28.49
CA GLN A 628 -11.88 33.03 -28.67
C GLN A 628 -12.28 33.88 -27.46
N ALA A 629 -11.57 34.98 -27.24
CA ALA A 629 -11.79 35.82 -26.05
C ALA A 629 -13.18 36.44 -26.00
N ASP A 630 -13.79 36.73 -27.15
CA ASP A 630 -15.12 37.33 -27.28
C ASP A 630 -16.25 36.28 -27.20
N GLU A 631 -15.93 35.01 -27.05
CA GLU A 631 -16.83 33.87 -26.88
C GLU A 631 -16.97 33.40 -25.42
N LEU A 632 -16.15 33.98 -24.52
CA LEU A 632 -16.23 33.76 -23.08
C LEU A 632 -17.21 34.71 -22.41
N PHE A 633 -18.05 34.18 -21.53
CA PHE A 633 -19.05 34.95 -20.78
C PHE A 633 -19.14 34.45 -19.34
N GLY A 634 -19.33 35.37 -18.40
CA GLY A 634 -19.92 35.04 -17.12
C GLY A 634 -21.41 34.77 -17.25
N THR A 635 -21.98 33.99 -16.35
CA THR A 635 -23.43 33.68 -16.29
C THR A 635 -24.16 34.73 -15.47
N ASP A 636 -25.26 35.24 -15.98
CA ASP A 636 -26.28 35.92 -15.19
C ASP A 636 -27.09 34.82 -14.45
N TRP A 637 -26.90 34.69 -13.16
CA TRP A 637 -27.50 33.60 -12.35
C TRP A 637 -29.01 33.74 -12.13
N ASP A 638 -29.57 34.93 -12.40
CA ASP A 638 -31.04 35.17 -12.34
C ASP A 638 -31.73 34.67 -13.61
N THR A 639 -31.08 34.82 -14.75
CA THR A 639 -31.64 34.50 -16.08
C THR A 639 -31.05 33.24 -16.70
N SER A 640 -29.91 32.78 -16.18
CA SER A 640 -29.05 31.69 -16.72
C SER A 640 -28.44 32.02 -18.10
N GLU A 641 -28.44 33.29 -18.50
CA GLU A 641 -27.89 33.70 -19.78
C GLU A 641 -26.39 34.05 -19.71
N PRO A 642 -25.61 33.81 -20.78
CA PRO A 642 -24.17 34.12 -20.87
C PRO A 642 -23.95 35.59 -21.24
N THR A 643 -24.30 36.52 -20.36
CA THR A 643 -24.31 37.98 -20.62
C THR A 643 -23.37 38.78 -19.74
N VAL A 644 -22.78 38.17 -18.71
CA VAL A 644 -21.90 38.87 -17.77
C VAL A 644 -20.47 38.94 -18.32
N ASP A 645 -19.79 40.06 -18.07
CA ASP A 645 -18.36 40.23 -18.40
C ASP A 645 -17.53 39.06 -17.82
N PRO A 646 -16.73 38.34 -18.63
CA PRO A 646 -15.89 37.25 -18.13
C PRO A 646 -14.86 37.70 -17.09
N LEU A 647 -14.57 38.96 -16.94
CA LEU A 647 -13.71 39.52 -15.90
C LEU A 647 -14.44 39.76 -14.56
N ASN A 648 -15.78 39.59 -14.53
CA ASN A 648 -16.56 39.69 -13.29
C ASN A 648 -16.69 38.32 -12.60
N PRO A 649 -16.05 38.12 -11.44
CA PRO A 649 -16.12 36.82 -10.73
C PRO A 649 -17.52 36.37 -10.30
N ASP A 650 -18.47 37.31 -10.17
CA ASP A 650 -19.85 36.95 -9.80
C ASP A 650 -20.57 36.13 -10.89
N GLY A 651 -20.08 36.18 -12.13
CA GLY A 651 -20.60 35.41 -13.25
C GLY A 651 -19.89 34.08 -13.49
N TRP A 652 -18.87 33.70 -12.71
CA TRP A 652 -18.14 32.47 -12.89
C TRP A 652 -18.91 31.28 -12.32
N SER A 653 -18.85 30.13 -13.02
CA SER A 653 -19.43 28.90 -12.54
C SER A 653 -18.61 28.32 -11.40
N TYR A 654 -17.27 28.47 -11.48
CA TYR A 654 -16.32 27.99 -10.48
C TYR A 654 -14.98 28.73 -10.62
N TYR A 655 -14.21 28.78 -9.56
CA TYR A 655 -12.79 29.12 -9.58
C TYR A 655 -12.05 28.44 -8.43
N SER A 656 -10.76 28.24 -8.61
CA SER A 656 -9.92 27.57 -7.63
C SER A 656 -8.47 28.05 -7.68
N GLY A 657 -7.77 27.97 -6.55
CA GLY A 657 -6.31 28.06 -6.45
C GLY A 657 -5.75 29.47 -6.28
N PHE A 658 -6.58 30.50 -6.05
CA PHE A 658 -6.13 31.88 -5.79
C PHE A 658 -7.12 32.68 -4.95
N ASP A 659 -6.61 33.76 -4.31
CA ASP A 659 -7.43 34.74 -3.62
C ASP A 659 -7.91 35.80 -4.64
N LEU A 660 -9.22 36.01 -4.75
CA LEU A 660 -9.82 36.99 -5.67
C LEU A 660 -9.33 38.45 -5.45
N ALA A 661 -9.02 38.79 -4.19
CA ALA A 661 -8.53 40.12 -3.85
C ALA A 661 -7.10 40.35 -4.32
N ASN A 662 -6.27 39.30 -4.35
CA ASN A 662 -4.87 39.32 -4.74
C ASN A 662 -4.51 38.09 -5.58
N PRO A 663 -5.05 37.90 -6.78
CA PRO A 663 -4.95 36.65 -7.52
C PRO A 663 -3.52 36.26 -7.94
N LEU A 664 -2.60 37.21 -8.00
CA LEU A 664 -1.20 37.00 -8.35
C LEU A 664 -0.26 37.02 -7.13
N SER A 665 -0.80 36.91 -5.93
CA SER A 665 0.01 36.87 -4.70
C SER A 665 0.68 35.51 -4.52
N SER A 666 1.98 35.53 -4.28
CA SER A 666 2.73 34.34 -3.83
C SER A 666 2.69 34.13 -2.30
N THR A 667 1.89 34.92 -1.58
CA THR A 667 1.70 34.72 -0.13
C THR A 667 0.63 33.66 0.12
N PRO A 668 0.88 32.68 1.02
CA PRO A 668 -0.14 31.69 1.39
C PRO A 668 -1.44 32.35 1.87
N PHE A 669 -2.55 32.06 1.23
CA PHE A 669 -3.88 32.50 1.65
C PHE A 669 -4.55 31.47 2.59
N ASN A 670 -4.27 30.18 2.40
CA ASN A 670 -4.68 29.14 3.33
C ASN A 670 -3.89 29.24 4.65
N LYS A 671 -4.55 28.94 5.76
CA LYS A 671 -3.98 29.02 7.10
C LYS A 671 -4.05 27.69 7.83
N VAL A 672 -3.08 27.44 8.68
CA VAL A 672 -3.03 26.24 9.54
C VAL A 672 -3.13 26.68 10.99
N ASP A 673 -4.00 26.02 11.76
CA ASP A 673 -4.13 26.19 13.19
C ASP A 673 -2.79 25.97 13.91
N SER A 674 -2.41 26.88 14.80
CA SER A 674 -1.20 26.73 15.61
C SER A 674 -1.21 25.47 16.50
N ASN A 675 -2.39 24.95 16.83
CA ASN A 675 -2.60 23.72 17.61
C ASN A 675 -2.77 22.47 16.77
N TYR A 676 -2.82 22.58 15.43
CA TYR A 676 -3.00 21.43 14.54
C TYR A 676 -1.95 20.35 14.80
N THR A 677 -2.38 19.10 14.90
CA THR A 677 -1.53 17.91 15.10
C THR A 677 -1.84 16.84 14.07
N SER A 678 -0.92 15.91 13.85
CA SER A 678 -1.22 14.74 13.01
C SER A 678 -2.38 13.94 13.62
N PRO A 679 -3.27 13.38 12.79
CA PRO A 679 -4.21 12.36 13.25
C PRO A 679 -3.46 11.20 13.91
N VAL A 680 -4.10 10.55 14.86
CA VAL A 680 -3.54 9.39 15.58
C VAL A 680 -4.52 8.22 15.57
N LEU A 681 -3.96 7.02 15.62
CA LEU A 681 -4.68 5.75 15.73
C LEU A 681 -4.33 5.10 17.06
N ASP A 682 -5.33 4.92 17.94
CA ASP A 682 -5.22 4.09 19.15
C ASP A 682 -5.73 2.68 18.84
N GLU A 683 -4.94 1.68 19.22
CA GLU A 683 -5.20 0.25 18.97
C GLU A 683 -5.17 -0.53 20.28
N LEU A 684 -6.17 -1.37 20.49
CA LEU A 684 -6.19 -2.46 21.46
C LEU A 684 -6.41 -3.76 20.72
N SER A 685 -5.56 -4.76 20.94
CA SER A 685 -5.83 -6.12 20.49
C SER A 685 -5.67 -7.13 21.63
N VAL A 686 -6.45 -8.19 21.55
CA VAL A 686 -6.39 -9.34 22.46
C VAL A 686 -6.44 -10.60 21.63
N SER A 687 -5.47 -11.50 21.80
CA SER A 687 -5.45 -12.77 21.06
C SER A 687 -5.12 -13.96 21.93
N PHE A 688 -5.63 -15.10 21.51
CA PHE A 688 -5.25 -16.43 22.02
C PHE A 688 -4.83 -17.31 20.86
N GLU A 689 -3.62 -17.87 20.95
CA GLU A 689 -3.03 -18.76 19.96
C GLU A 689 -2.83 -20.14 20.55
N LYS A 690 -3.21 -21.18 19.81
CA LYS A 690 -3.05 -22.57 20.22
C LYS A 690 -2.52 -23.44 19.09
N GLU A 691 -1.46 -24.18 19.34
CA GLU A 691 -1.02 -25.26 18.48
C GLU A 691 -1.96 -26.47 18.67
N ILE A 692 -2.80 -26.73 17.66
CA ILE A 692 -3.82 -27.82 17.70
C ILE A 692 -3.15 -29.17 17.50
N ILE A 693 -2.33 -29.26 16.47
CA ILE A 693 -1.40 -30.37 16.18
C ILE A 693 -0.10 -29.74 15.68
N SER A 694 0.95 -30.54 15.61
CA SER A 694 2.26 -30.07 15.13
C SER A 694 2.17 -29.30 13.83
N ASP A 695 2.71 -28.06 13.81
CA ASP A 695 2.69 -27.09 12.69
C ASP A 695 1.30 -26.53 12.32
N PHE A 696 0.27 -26.80 13.11
CA PHE A 696 -1.07 -26.27 12.88
C PHE A 696 -1.55 -25.46 14.08
N VAL A 697 -1.70 -24.16 13.89
CA VAL A 697 -2.11 -23.19 14.90
C VAL A 697 -3.48 -22.62 14.55
N ALA A 698 -4.32 -22.50 15.57
CA ALA A 698 -5.51 -21.67 15.53
C ALA A 698 -5.26 -20.42 16.40
N ARG A 699 -5.63 -19.24 15.88
CA ARG A 699 -5.61 -17.95 16.58
C ARG A 699 -7.00 -17.35 16.54
N VAL A 700 -7.49 -16.94 17.70
CA VAL A 700 -8.67 -16.07 17.83
C VAL A 700 -8.16 -14.72 18.26
N GLU A 701 -8.60 -13.66 17.58
CA GLU A 701 -8.13 -12.31 17.84
C GLU A 701 -9.28 -11.31 17.81
N PHE A 702 -9.23 -10.33 18.69
CA PHE A 702 -10.14 -9.21 18.77
C PHE A 702 -9.34 -7.92 18.59
N PHE A 703 -9.85 -7.01 17.77
CA PHE A 703 -9.33 -5.67 17.55
C PHE A 703 -10.34 -4.60 17.92
N TYR A 704 -9.87 -3.57 18.59
CA TYR A 704 -10.53 -2.28 18.73
C TYR A 704 -9.57 -1.19 18.32
N LYS A 705 -9.94 -0.38 17.31
CA LYS A 705 -9.15 0.75 16.86
C LYS A 705 -10.00 2.02 16.80
N LYS A 706 -9.37 3.15 17.15
CA LYS A 706 -9.98 4.47 17.09
C LYS A 706 -9.00 5.45 16.48
N SER A 707 -9.35 6.01 15.30
CA SER A 707 -8.62 7.15 14.75
C SER A 707 -9.29 8.44 15.17
N HIS A 708 -8.53 9.38 15.70
CA HIS A 708 -9.02 10.68 16.16
C HIS A 708 -8.03 11.81 15.86
N ASN A 709 -8.32 13.05 16.27
CA ASN A 709 -7.64 14.26 15.82
C ASN A 709 -7.67 14.37 14.27
N LEU A 710 -8.78 13.99 13.66
CA LEU A 710 -8.92 13.97 12.22
C LEU A 710 -8.73 15.38 11.64
N THR A 711 -8.10 15.48 10.48
CA THR A 711 -7.94 16.76 9.77
C THR A 711 -9.31 17.34 9.41
N TRP A 712 -9.49 18.63 9.67
CA TRP A 712 -10.73 19.35 9.40
C TRP A 712 -10.41 20.68 8.72
N ASP A 713 -10.87 20.84 7.49
CA ASP A 713 -10.68 22.08 6.73
C ASP A 713 -11.97 22.91 6.75
N LYS A 714 -11.90 24.13 7.31
CA LYS A 714 -12.97 25.11 7.37
C LYS A 714 -12.70 26.23 6.37
N GLY A 715 -13.75 26.93 5.92
CA GLY A 715 -13.58 28.14 5.12
C GLY A 715 -13.09 29.31 5.96
N ILE A 716 -12.34 30.22 5.33
CA ILE A 716 -12.07 31.59 5.83
C ILE A 716 -12.95 32.52 5.01
N MET A 717 -13.85 33.25 5.66
CA MET A 717 -14.77 34.18 5.00
C MET A 717 -14.07 35.48 4.60
N SER A 718 -14.66 36.27 3.74
CA SER A 718 -14.08 37.55 3.25
C SER A 718 -13.80 38.57 4.35
N ASP A 719 -14.49 38.50 5.47
CA ASP A 719 -14.23 39.30 6.67
C ASP A 719 -13.14 38.76 7.57
N GLY A 720 -12.52 37.62 7.19
CA GLY A 720 -11.48 36.94 7.95
C GLY A 720 -11.99 36.00 9.04
N SER A 721 -13.31 35.86 9.26
CA SER A 721 -13.88 34.90 10.20
C SER A 721 -13.71 33.46 9.72
N ILE A 722 -13.66 32.54 10.66
CA ILE A 722 -13.66 31.09 10.37
C ILE A 722 -15.10 30.62 10.22
N GLU A 723 -15.34 29.83 9.18
CA GLU A 723 -16.63 29.27 8.81
C GLU A 723 -17.28 28.47 9.97
N THR A 724 -18.58 28.70 10.16
CA THR A 724 -19.44 28.02 11.14
C THR A 724 -20.73 27.52 10.48
N ALA A 725 -21.61 26.87 11.23
CA ALA A 725 -22.93 26.44 10.76
C ALA A 725 -23.78 27.62 10.22
N ASP A 726 -23.60 28.81 10.78
CA ASP A 726 -24.37 30.01 10.41
C ASP A 726 -24.05 30.53 8.99
N ASN A 727 -22.96 30.06 8.38
CA ASN A 727 -22.61 30.39 7.00
C ASN A 727 -23.41 29.60 5.96
N TYR A 728 -24.29 28.68 6.40
CA TYR A 728 -25.06 27.81 5.53
C TYR A 728 -26.56 28.03 5.70
N TYR A 729 -27.31 27.71 4.64
CA TYR A 729 -28.77 27.66 4.65
C TYR A 729 -29.27 26.41 3.93
N VAL A 730 -30.49 25.98 4.24
CA VAL A 730 -31.14 24.88 3.50
C VAL A 730 -31.51 25.41 2.12
N ALA A 731 -30.79 24.94 1.08
CA ALA A 731 -31.04 25.33 -0.32
C ALA A 731 -32.19 24.55 -0.93
N GLY A 732 -32.50 23.36 -0.41
CA GLY A 732 -33.63 22.54 -0.84
C GLY A 732 -33.71 21.22 -0.13
N HIS A 733 -34.77 20.47 -0.43
CA HIS A 733 -35.01 19.12 0.08
C HIS A 733 -35.18 18.15 -1.11
N ASN A 734 -34.44 17.05 -1.08
CA ASN A 734 -34.60 16.00 -2.09
C ASN A 734 -35.46 14.84 -1.56
N SER A 735 -36.68 14.74 -2.11
CA SER A 735 -37.66 13.73 -1.69
C SER A 735 -37.30 12.28 -2.09
N GLN A 736 -36.37 12.06 -3.04
CA GLN A 736 -35.97 10.72 -3.45
C GLN A 736 -35.09 10.00 -2.40
N ILE A 737 -34.39 10.78 -1.58
CA ILE A 737 -33.53 10.29 -0.49
C ILE A 737 -33.95 10.85 0.88
N ASP A 738 -35.04 11.66 0.93
CA ASP A 738 -35.56 12.29 2.14
C ASP A 738 -34.45 13.06 2.90
N LYS A 739 -33.75 13.98 2.20
CA LYS A 739 -32.58 14.67 2.76
C LYS A 739 -32.52 16.11 2.28
N ASP A 740 -32.27 17.03 3.21
CA ASP A 740 -31.95 18.42 2.93
C ASP A 740 -30.55 18.54 2.31
N TYR A 741 -30.39 19.51 1.42
CA TYR A 741 -29.08 19.93 0.95
C TYR A 741 -28.93 21.45 1.14
N TYR A 742 -27.66 21.87 1.18
CA TYR A 742 -27.34 23.18 1.71
C TYR A 742 -26.63 24.05 0.67
N GLY A 743 -26.77 25.36 0.81
CA GLY A 743 -25.98 26.36 0.13
C GLY A 743 -25.20 27.21 1.11
N ARG A 744 -24.21 27.93 0.62
CA ARG A 744 -23.47 28.93 1.38
C ARG A 744 -24.02 30.33 1.12
N TYR A 745 -24.02 31.21 2.13
CA TYR A 745 -24.35 32.63 1.93
C TYR A 745 -23.25 33.38 1.14
N ALA A 746 -21.98 32.95 1.30
CA ALA A 746 -20.84 33.52 0.57
C ALA A 746 -19.79 32.48 0.29
N TYR A 747 -18.95 32.72 -0.75
CA TYR A 747 -17.76 31.87 -0.97
C TYR A 747 -16.71 32.17 0.09
N PRO A 748 -16.01 31.15 0.64
CA PRO A 748 -14.83 31.38 1.45
C PRO A 748 -13.68 31.91 0.56
N SER A 749 -12.88 32.83 1.10
CA SER A 749 -11.69 33.36 0.42
C SER A 749 -10.47 32.44 0.52
N ALA A 750 -10.46 31.55 1.50
CA ALA A 750 -9.37 30.64 1.78
C ALA A 750 -9.84 29.46 2.65
N SER A 751 -8.92 28.55 2.96
CA SER A 751 -9.17 27.42 3.86
C SER A 751 -8.34 27.53 5.15
N TYR A 752 -8.92 27.09 6.27
CA TYR A 752 -8.31 26.98 7.60
C TYR A 752 -8.24 25.54 8.04
N ARG A 753 -7.04 24.96 8.09
CA ARG A 753 -6.81 23.59 8.52
C ARG A 753 -6.65 23.50 10.03
N THR A 754 -7.45 22.66 10.65
CA THR A 754 -7.44 22.36 12.08
C THR A 754 -7.72 20.87 12.31
N ASN A 755 -7.75 20.43 13.57
CA ASN A 755 -8.29 19.12 13.91
C ASN A 755 -9.78 19.22 14.23
N SER A 756 -10.53 18.16 13.90
CA SER A 756 -11.86 17.96 14.44
C SER A 756 -11.77 17.65 15.93
N GLU A 757 -12.62 18.26 16.76
CA GLU A 757 -12.57 18.12 18.22
C GLU A 757 -13.12 16.76 18.69
N ASN A 758 -14.21 16.28 18.10
CA ASN A 758 -14.92 15.08 18.55
C ASN A 758 -15.08 14.00 17.49
N SER A 759 -14.77 14.29 16.21
CA SER A 759 -14.90 13.31 15.12
C SER A 759 -13.84 12.21 15.23
N TYR A 760 -14.27 10.97 14.96
CA TYR A 760 -13.38 9.81 14.96
C TYR A 760 -13.90 8.69 14.05
N THR A 761 -13.02 7.78 13.66
CA THR A 761 -13.42 6.48 13.11
C THR A 761 -13.23 5.39 14.15
N ARG A 762 -14.10 4.39 14.14
CA ARG A 762 -14.04 3.23 15.03
C ARG A 762 -14.07 1.95 14.22
N TYR A 763 -13.12 1.07 14.48
CA TYR A 763 -13.05 -0.27 13.92
C TYR A 763 -13.09 -1.30 15.06
N ILE A 764 -13.98 -2.27 14.93
CA ILE A 764 -14.08 -3.42 15.83
C ILE A 764 -14.08 -4.66 14.95
N ALA A 765 -13.25 -5.66 15.28
CA ALA A 765 -13.23 -6.92 14.55
C ALA A 765 -12.94 -8.11 15.45
N GLY A 766 -13.54 -9.24 15.08
CA GLY A 766 -13.19 -10.56 15.60
C GLY A 766 -12.67 -11.43 14.44
N GLU A 767 -11.58 -12.14 14.66
CA GLU A 767 -10.94 -12.99 13.66
C GLU A 767 -10.67 -14.39 14.20
N LEU A 768 -10.90 -15.39 13.36
CA LEU A 768 -10.35 -16.73 13.50
C LEU A 768 -9.34 -16.96 12.37
N VAL A 769 -8.11 -17.25 12.73
CA VAL A 769 -7.05 -17.56 11.77
C VAL A 769 -6.54 -18.99 12.02
N LEU A 770 -6.46 -19.76 10.94
CA LEU A 770 -5.93 -21.12 10.93
C LEU A 770 -4.67 -21.13 10.08
N LYS A 771 -3.56 -21.62 10.63
CA LYS A 771 -2.30 -21.70 9.92
C LYS A 771 -1.62 -23.04 10.09
N LYS A 772 -1.51 -23.80 9.00
CA LYS A 772 -0.77 -25.04 8.90
C LYS A 772 0.41 -24.86 7.96
N ARG A 773 1.61 -24.88 8.50
CA ARG A 773 2.83 -24.86 7.66
C ARG A 773 2.91 -26.09 6.78
N LEU A 774 3.58 -25.95 5.63
CA LEU A 774 3.85 -27.10 4.75
C LEU A 774 4.69 -28.15 5.49
N SER A 775 4.04 -29.18 5.92
CA SER A 775 4.63 -30.37 6.53
C SER A 775 3.69 -31.56 6.32
N ASN A 776 4.23 -32.76 6.28
CA ASN A 776 3.47 -33.98 5.95
C ASN A 776 2.70 -33.80 4.61
N ASN A 777 3.34 -33.15 3.62
CA ASN A 777 2.86 -32.93 2.25
C ASN A 777 1.68 -31.96 2.10
N TRP A 778 1.25 -31.24 3.14
CA TRP A 778 0.15 -30.27 3.00
C TRP A 778 0.34 -29.00 3.82
N MET A 779 -0.23 -27.91 3.31
CA MET A 779 -0.37 -26.65 4.02
C MET A 779 -1.80 -26.12 3.91
N LEU A 780 -2.19 -25.30 4.89
CA LEU A 780 -3.48 -24.61 4.89
C LEU A 780 -3.33 -23.26 5.62
N ASP A 781 -3.71 -22.18 4.96
CA ASP A 781 -3.88 -20.87 5.58
C ASP A 781 -5.36 -20.48 5.42
N GLY A 782 -6.05 -20.18 6.52
CA GLY A 782 -7.47 -19.81 6.51
C GLY A 782 -7.78 -18.70 7.48
N SER A 783 -8.79 -17.89 7.18
CA SER A 783 -9.31 -16.89 8.09
C SER A 783 -10.81 -16.64 7.90
N ILE A 784 -11.47 -16.29 9.00
CA ILE A 784 -12.80 -15.72 9.01
C ILE A 784 -12.71 -14.43 9.82
N THR A 785 -13.11 -13.31 9.23
CA THR A 785 -13.13 -11.99 9.86
C THR A 785 -14.56 -11.47 9.87
N TYR A 786 -15.00 -10.97 11.01
CA TYR A 786 -16.22 -10.16 11.13
C TYR A 786 -15.85 -8.79 11.69
N MET A 787 -16.31 -7.70 11.07
CA MET A 787 -15.90 -6.34 11.45
C MET A 787 -17.05 -5.33 11.38
N ASP A 788 -16.93 -4.29 12.21
CA ASP A 788 -17.75 -3.07 12.21
C ASP A 788 -16.83 -1.86 12.11
N TRP A 789 -16.82 -1.18 10.95
CA TRP A 789 -16.01 0.01 10.71
C TRP A 789 -16.92 1.21 10.44
N LYS A 790 -16.87 2.21 11.30
CA LYS A 790 -17.80 3.34 11.30
C LYS A 790 -17.08 4.67 11.46
N TYR A 791 -17.73 5.73 10.96
CA TYR A 791 -17.36 7.12 11.15
C TYR A 791 -18.34 7.81 12.11
N PHE A 792 -17.82 8.58 13.04
CA PHE A 792 -18.59 9.37 14.00
C PHE A 792 -18.14 10.83 13.96
N TYR A 793 -19.08 11.73 13.88
CA TYR A 793 -18.81 13.17 13.96
C TYR A 793 -18.79 13.67 15.41
N GLY A 794 -19.36 12.91 16.36
CA GLY A 794 -19.26 13.15 17.78
C GLY A 794 -19.95 14.44 18.27
N GLY A 795 -20.90 14.96 17.53
CA GLY A 795 -21.57 16.23 17.81
C GLY A 795 -20.78 17.46 17.35
N ASP A 796 -19.65 17.28 16.66
CA ASP A 796 -18.96 18.39 16.01
C ASP A 796 -19.85 19.00 14.92
N TYR A 797 -19.59 20.28 14.64
CA TYR A 797 -20.23 20.95 13.53
C TYR A 797 -19.96 20.18 12.23
N LEU A 798 -21.02 19.71 11.64
CA LEU A 798 -21.04 19.15 10.31
C LEU A 798 -21.17 20.30 9.31
N ASN A 799 -20.13 20.57 8.54
CA ASN A 799 -20.31 21.35 7.33
C ASN A 799 -21.41 20.69 6.50
N PRO A 800 -22.58 21.33 6.31
CA PRO A 800 -23.70 20.70 5.60
C PRO A 800 -23.37 20.27 4.17
N SER A 801 -22.34 20.87 3.55
CA SER A 801 -21.86 20.44 2.23
C SER A 801 -21.12 19.09 2.27
N ASN A 802 -20.61 18.70 3.43
CA ASN A 802 -19.87 17.46 3.66
C ASN A 802 -20.76 16.33 4.22
N VAL A 803 -22.07 16.51 4.33
CA VAL A 803 -23.01 15.49 4.79
C VAL A 803 -23.19 14.42 3.70
N VAL A 804 -22.09 13.76 3.38
CA VAL A 804 -22.04 12.59 2.52
C VAL A 804 -22.41 11.35 3.33
N TYR A 805 -22.01 11.32 4.61
CA TYR A 805 -22.18 10.17 5.50
C TYR A 805 -23.04 10.55 6.72
N TYR A 806 -23.70 9.55 7.32
CA TYR A 806 -24.42 9.70 8.57
C TYR A 806 -23.48 9.55 9.76
N ASP A 807 -23.77 10.24 10.87
CA ASP A 807 -23.08 10.01 12.13
C ASP A 807 -23.28 8.56 12.59
N GLY A 808 -22.17 7.84 12.84
CA GLY A 808 -22.20 6.40 13.09
C GLY A 808 -22.46 5.53 11.86
N GLY A 809 -22.43 6.08 10.65
CA GLY A 809 -22.54 5.34 9.39
C GLY A 809 -21.29 4.53 9.06
N VAL A 810 -21.43 3.64 8.10
CA VAL A 810 -20.34 2.76 7.64
C VAL A 810 -19.20 3.59 7.07
N GLN A 811 -17.97 3.35 7.54
CA GLN A 811 -16.77 3.83 6.91
C GLN A 811 -16.44 2.93 5.72
N ALA A 812 -16.63 3.44 4.51
CA ALA A 812 -16.33 2.74 3.27
C ALA A 812 -15.46 3.65 2.38
N PRO A 813 -14.14 3.54 2.46
CA PRO A 813 -13.26 4.34 1.62
C PRO A 813 -13.58 4.12 0.14
N GLN A 814 -13.68 5.22 -0.60
CA GLN A 814 -13.84 5.19 -2.04
C GLN A 814 -12.53 4.77 -2.69
N SER A 815 -12.60 3.92 -3.70
CA SER A 815 -11.44 3.57 -4.50
C SER A 815 -10.85 4.83 -5.14
N GLY A 816 -9.53 4.89 -5.17
CA GLY A 816 -8.77 6.01 -5.74
C GLY A 816 -7.64 5.50 -6.63
N GLY A 817 -6.90 6.39 -7.26
CA GLY A 817 -5.75 6.02 -8.07
C GLY A 817 -6.16 5.47 -9.44
N SER A 818 -5.58 4.39 -9.89
CA SER A 818 -5.61 3.89 -11.27
C SER A 818 -6.99 3.48 -11.82
N GLY A 819 -8.00 4.37 -11.81
CA GLY A 819 -9.11 4.22 -12.74
C GLY A 819 -10.45 3.71 -12.21
N PHE A 820 -10.64 3.47 -10.91
CA PHE A 820 -11.97 3.24 -10.34
C PHE A 820 -12.28 4.27 -9.27
N SER A 821 -13.39 4.98 -9.42
CA SER A 821 -13.84 5.96 -8.43
C SER A 821 -15.22 5.63 -7.85
N ASP A 822 -15.80 4.50 -8.25
CA ASP A 822 -17.18 4.09 -7.95
C ASP A 822 -17.27 2.90 -6.98
N VAL A 823 -16.16 2.41 -6.48
CA VAL A 823 -16.11 1.31 -5.51
C VAL A 823 -15.93 1.86 -4.11
N PHE A 824 -16.84 1.52 -3.19
CA PHE A 824 -16.77 1.88 -1.77
C PHE A 824 -16.44 0.64 -0.95
N VAL A 825 -15.19 0.53 -0.52
CA VAL A 825 -14.60 -0.69 0.03
C VAL A 825 -15.00 -0.89 1.48
N ASN A 826 -15.94 -1.79 1.73
CA ASN A 826 -16.32 -2.24 3.06
C ASN A 826 -17.10 -3.55 2.99
N SER A 827 -16.67 -4.57 3.74
CA SER A 827 -17.40 -5.82 3.95
C SER A 827 -17.47 -6.11 5.44
N ARG A 828 -18.66 -6.45 5.97
CA ARG A 828 -18.82 -6.79 7.40
C ARG A 828 -18.25 -8.16 7.73
N TRP A 829 -18.24 -9.08 6.77
CA TRP A 829 -17.63 -10.41 6.94
C TRP A 829 -16.83 -10.81 5.71
N MET A 830 -15.79 -11.59 5.94
CA MET A 830 -15.00 -12.23 4.90
C MET A 830 -14.41 -13.56 5.36
N GLY A 831 -14.29 -14.49 4.44
CA GLY A 831 -13.65 -15.80 4.63
C GLY A 831 -12.61 -16.02 3.53
N LYS A 832 -11.43 -16.50 3.91
CA LYS A 832 -10.30 -16.76 3.01
C LYS A 832 -9.72 -18.11 3.32
N LEU A 833 -9.37 -18.88 2.29
CA LEU A 833 -8.76 -20.19 2.47
C LEU A 833 -7.77 -20.45 1.33
N THR A 834 -6.56 -20.84 1.68
CA THR A 834 -5.50 -21.20 0.75
C THR A 834 -4.92 -22.54 1.15
N GLY A 835 -4.76 -23.48 0.23
CA GLY A 835 -4.23 -24.79 0.49
C GLY A 835 -3.33 -25.33 -0.60
N LEU A 836 -2.42 -26.21 -0.20
CA LEU A 836 -1.53 -26.96 -1.09
C LEU A 836 -1.40 -28.38 -0.57
N TYR A 837 -1.47 -29.36 -1.48
CA TYR A 837 -1.17 -30.76 -1.20
C TYR A 837 -0.16 -31.30 -2.21
N GLN A 838 0.90 -31.95 -1.70
CA GLN A 838 1.97 -32.56 -2.50
C GLN A 838 1.80 -34.08 -2.54
N PHE A 839 1.41 -34.62 -3.68
CA PHE A 839 1.29 -36.07 -3.88
C PHE A 839 2.66 -36.74 -4.04
N PRO A 840 2.82 -37.99 -3.63
CA PRO A 840 4.15 -38.68 -3.62
C PRO A 840 4.81 -38.78 -5.00
N PHE A 841 4.04 -38.79 -6.08
CA PHE A 841 4.57 -38.90 -7.46
C PHE A 841 4.94 -37.55 -8.10
N GLY A 842 5.11 -36.49 -7.30
CA GLY A 842 5.54 -35.18 -7.77
C GLY A 842 4.42 -34.37 -8.47
N LEU A 843 3.15 -34.67 -8.19
CA LEU A 843 2.01 -33.84 -8.54
C LEU A 843 1.65 -32.99 -7.32
N ASN A 844 1.50 -31.67 -7.50
CA ASN A 844 1.01 -30.76 -6.47
C ASN A 844 -0.34 -30.21 -6.90
N ALA A 845 -1.27 -30.09 -5.97
CA ALA A 845 -2.54 -29.41 -6.15
C ALA A 845 -2.67 -28.27 -5.15
N SER A 846 -3.05 -27.09 -5.59
CA SER A 846 -3.28 -25.94 -4.71
C SER A 846 -4.53 -25.17 -5.11
N PHE A 847 -5.04 -24.41 -4.16
CA PHE A 847 -6.20 -23.57 -4.38
C PHE A 847 -6.14 -22.29 -3.53
N THR A 848 -6.83 -21.24 -3.99
CA THR A 848 -7.21 -20.08 -3.21
C THR A 848 -8.71 -19.87 -3.31
N PHE A 849 -9.35 -19.61 -2.18
CA PHE A 849 -10.78 -19.32 -2.09
C PHE A 849 -10.99 -18.05 -1.27
N LEU A 850 -11.74 -17.11 -1.86
CA LEU A 850 -12.16 -15.87 -1.21
C LEU A 850 -13.68 -15.79 -1.23
N ALA A 851 -14.25 -15.42 -0.08
CA ALA A 851 -15.67 -15.09 0.04
C ALA A 851 -15.83 -13.86 0.93
N ARG A 852 -16.72 -12.95 0.58
CA ARG A 852 -17.01 -11.77 1.38
C ARG A 852 -18.40 -11.22 1.11
N GLU A 853 -18.88 -10.39 2.03
CA GLU A 853 -20.06 -9.57 1.76
C GLU A 853 -19.79 -8.60 0.60
N GLY A 854 -20.80 -8.34 -0.19
CA GLY A 854 -20.73 -7.34 -1.26
C GLY A 854 -20.42 -5.95 -0.73
N TYR A 855 -19.59 -5.19 -1.43
CA TYR A 855 -19.26 -3.81 -1.08
C TYR A 855 -20.48 -2.90 -1.15
N VAL A 856 -20.36 -1.72 -0.54
CA VAL A 856 -21.42 -0.72 -0.50
C VAL A 856 -21.71 -0.19 -1.91
N ILE A 857 -22.98 -0.09 -2.28
CA ILE A 857 -23.42 0.67 -3.47
C ILE A 857 -23.66 2.12 -3.02
N PRO A 858 -22.87 3.09 -3.53
CA PRO A 858 -23.03 4.49 -3.18
C PRO A 858 -24.26 5.07 -3.90
N THR A 859 -25.44 4.93 -3.32
CA THR A 859 -26.65 5.55 -3.91
C THR A 859 -26.69 7.05 -3.60
N TYR A 860 -26.95 7.88 -4.63
CA TYR A 860 -26.95 9.33 -4.52
C TYR A 860 -27.86 10.00 -5.55
N VAL A 861 -28.20 11.26 -5.27
CA VAL A 861 -28.75 12.20 -6.24
C VAL A 861 -27.75 13.32 -6.50
N LYS A 862 -27.74 13.88 -7.70
CA LYS A 862 -26.98 15.09 -8.00
C LYS A 862 -27.83 16.29 -7.68
N VAL A 863 -27.26 17.25 -6.94
CA VAL A 863 -27.91 18.50 -6.56
C VAL A 863 -26.98 19.68 -6.80
N THR A 864 -27.54 20.85 -7.10
CA THR A 864 -26.76 22.09 -7.11
C THR A 864 -26.82 22.69 -5.71
N MET A 865 -25.67 22.80 -5.07
CA MET A 865 -25.50 23.45 -3.77
C MET A 865 -24.96 24.86 -4.01
N PRO A 866 -25.79 25.91 -3.90
CA PRO A 866 -25.38 27.29 -4.21
C PRO A 866 -24.10 27.70 -3.45
N ARG A 867 -23.13 28.26 -4.16
CA ARG A 867 -21.80 28.66 -3.66
C ARG A 867 -20.98 27.53 -3.00
N ILE A 868 -21.34 26.27 -3.26
CA ILE A 868 -20.58 25.07 -2.87
C ILE A 868 -20.19 24.29 -4.12
N GLY A 869 -21.04 24.22 -5.11
CA GLY A 869 -20.82 23.62 -6.41
C GLY A 869 -22.07 22.96 -7.01
N SER A 870 -22.09 22.89 -8.32
CA SER A 870 -23.10 22.18 -9.10
C SER A 870 -22.80 20.67 -9.16
N GLY A 871 -23.81 19.85 -9.44
CA GLY A 871 -23.67 18.41 -9.63
C GLY A 871 -23.10 17.63 -8.43
N ARG A 872 -23.21 18.18 -7.22
CA ARG A 872 -22.68 17.54 -6.01
C ARG A 872 -23.48 16.27 -5.68
N ASN A 873 -22.75 15.20 -5.34
CA ASN A 873 -23.37 13.95 -4.93
C ASN A 873 -23.92 14.06 -3.50
N LEU A 874 -25.24 14.06 -3.37
CA LEU A 874 -25.91 13.96 -2.09
C LEU A 874 -26.26 12.47 -1.86
N TYR A 875 -25.51 11.81 -1.01
CA TYR A 875 -25.64 10.38 -0.77
C TYR A 875 -26.81 10.11 0.16
N GLY A 876 -27.57 9.05 -0.15
CA GLY A 876 -28.72 8.61 0.63
C GLY A 876 -29.31 7.32 0.07
N HIS A 877 -30.25 6.73 0.80
CA HIS A 877 -30.95 5.52 0.34
C HIS A 877 -32.12 5.90 -0.56
N ALA A 878 -32.27 5.20 -1.69
CA ALA A 878 -33.38 5.40 -2.60
C ALA A 878 -34.73 5.10 -1.89
N GLY A 879 -35.63 6.10 -1.83
CA GLY A 879 -36.90 5.99 -1.10
C GLY A 879 -36.85 6.52 0.35
N GLY A 880 -35.72 7.08 0.78
CA GLY A 880 -35.54 7.65 2.12
C GLY A 880 -35.33 6.62 3.24
N GLY A 881 -34.99 7.09 4.42
CA GLY A 881 -35.01 6.33 5.67
C GLY A 881 -33.90 5.29 5.90
N GLY A 882 -32.96 5.09 4.95
CA GLY A 882 -31.82 4.19 5.11
C GLY A 882 -30.50 4.90 5.40
N LEU A 883 -29.55 4.16 5.97
CA LEU A 883 -28.19 4.66 6.21
C LEU A 883 -27.26 4.36 5.03
N PHE A 884 -26.24 5.18 4.87
CA PHE A 884 -25.15 4.87 3.92
C PHE A 884 -24.50 3.52 4.33
N GLY A 885 -24.45 2.61 3.35
CA GLY A 885 -23.94 1.24 3.58
C GLY A 885 -25.00 0.16 3.73
N ASP A 886 -26.28 0.52 3.77
CA ASP A 886 -27.39 -0.47 3.78
C ASP A 886 -27.57 -1.13 2.43
N THR A 887 -27.38 -0.38 1.33
CA THR A 887 -27.42 -0.95 -0.02
C THR A 887 -26.06 -1.52 -0.37
N ARG A 888 -26.03 -2.83 -0.69
CA ARG A 888 -24.80 -3.57 -0.99
C ARG A 888 -24.90 -4.39 -2.26
N LEU A 889 -23.76 -4.65 -2.86
CA LEU A 889 -23.60 -5.63 -3.92
C LEU A 889 -23.90 -7.04 -3.41
N SER A 890 -24.12 -7.97 -4.31
CA SER A 890 -24.21 -9.40 -3.97
C SER A 890 -22.91 -9.90 -3.36
N ASN A 891 -22.99 -10.95 -2.55
CA ASN A 891 -21.81 -11.58 -1.97
C ASN A 891 -20.81 -12.00 -3.04
N PHE A 892 -19.56 -11.75 -2.79
CA PHE A 892 -18.45 -12.09 -3.67
C PHE A 892 -17.93 -13.49 -3.32
N THR A 893 -17.65 -14.31 -4.34
CA THR A 893 -16.92 -15.57 -4.19
C THR A 893 -16.01 -15.80 -5.38
N GLU A 894 -14.78 -16.21 -5.11
CA GLU A 894 -13.79 -16.60 -6.11
C GLU A 894 -13.06 -17.86 -5.66
N LEU A 895 -12.90 -18.81 -6.57
CA LEU A 895 -12.10 -20.02 -6.41
C LEU A 895 -11.07 -20.10 -7.53
N ASN A 896 -9.80 -20.17 -7.16
CA ASN A 896 -8.71 -20.42 -8.10
C ASN A 896 -8.07 -21.77 -7.78
N LEU A 897 -7.71 -22.53 -8.83
CA LEU A 897 -7.15 -23.87 -8.74
C LEU A 897 -5.83 -23.93 -9.52
N ARG A 898 -4.87 -24.71 -9.01
CA ARG A 898 -3.61 -25.01 -9.70
C ARG A 898 -3.26 -26.47 -9.57
N LEU A 899 -2.83 -27.05 -10.67
CA LEU A 899 -2.17 -28.36 -10.73
C LEU A 899 -0.76 -28.16 -11.29
N GLU A 900 0.25 -28.69 -10.65
CA GLU A 900 1.62 -28.68 -11.16
C GLU A 900 2.27 -30.06 -11.07
N LYS A 901 3.04 -30.42 -12.09
CA LYS A 901 3.84 -31.63 -12.15
C LYS A 901 5.32 -31.26 -12.07
N VAL A 902 5.99 -31.80 -11.06
CA VAL A 902 7.42 -31.62 -10.81
C VAL A 902 8.16 -32.82 -11.43
N PHE A 903 9.09 -32.53 -12.33
CA PHE A 903 10.01 -33.48 -12.94
C PHE A 903 11.41 -33.22 -12.38
N LYS A 904 11.95 -34.15 -11.62
CA LYS A 904 13.33 -34.10 -11.16
C LYS A 904 14.24 -34.67 -12.25
N LEU A 905 15.04 -33.82 -12.90
CA LEU A 905 15.98 -34.22 -13.94
C LEU A 905 17.31 -34.72 -13.32
N THR A 906 17.76 -34.02 -12.26
CA THR A 906 18.89 -34.41 -11.40
C THR A 906 18.53 -34.08 -9.97
N GLU A 907 19.45 -34.31 -9.01
CA GLU A 907 19.24 -33.87 -7.60
C GLU A 907 19.14 -32.36 -7.47
N ALA A 908 19.83 -31.61 -8.34
CA ALA A 908 19.84 -30.13 -8.31
C ALA A 908 18.90 -29.49 -9.34
N THR A 909 18.40 -30.24 -10.33
CA THR A 909 17.67 -29.66 -11.47
C THR A 909 16.24 -30.17 -11.54
N THR A 910 15.27 -29.24 -11.59
CA THR A 910 13.85 -29.56 -11.72
C THR A 910 13.19 -28.80 -12.86
N VAL A 911 12.19 -29.45 -13.47
CA VAL A 911 11.23 -28.80 -14.38
C VAL A 911 9.84 -28.93 -13.77
N VAL A 912 9.11 -27.84 -13.68
CA VAL A 912 7.72 -27.81 -13.22
C VAL A 912 6.85 -27.37 -14.38
N VAL A 913 5.82 -28.15 -14.70
CA VAL A 913 4.76 -27.79 -15.65
C VAL A 913 3.49 -27.58 -14.84
N ALA A 914 2.81 -26.44 -15.05
CA ALA A 914 1.65 -26.04 -14.28
C ALA A 914 0.46 -25.65 -15.18
N ALA A 915 -0.74 -25.86 -14.64
CA ALA A 915 -2.00 -25.37 -15.19
C ALA A 915 -2.81 -24.72 -14.07
N ASP A 916 -3.22 -23.48 -14.28
CA ASP A 916 -4.11 -22.73 -13.38
C ASP A 916 -5.50 -22.56 -14.00
N ALA A 917 -6.53 -22.54 -13.17
CA ALA A 917 -7.88 -22.11 -13.53
C ALA A 917 -8.30 -20.99 -12.56
N PHE A 918 -8.24 -19.74 -13.01
CA PHE A 918 -8.70 -18.59 -12.26
C PHE A 918 -10.21 -18.41 -12.42
N ASN A 919 -10.89 -17.97 -11.37
CA ASN A 919 -12.35 -17.94 -11.29
C ASN A 919 -12.95 -19.29 -11.78
N ALA A 920 -12.49 -20.40 -11.20
CA ALA A 920 -12.85 -21.76 -11.63
C ALA A 920 -14.37 -22.00 -11.66
N LEU A 921 -15.14 -21.32 -10.82
CA LEU A 921 -16.61 -21.35 -10.78
C LEU A 921 -17.24 -20.57 -11.94
N ASN A 922 -16.46 -19.79 -12.69
CA ASN A 922 -16.92 -18.88 -13.74
C ASN A 922 -18.00 -17.90 -13.24
N SER A 923 -17.85 -17.42 -12.00
CA SER A 923 -18.78 -16.48 -11.38
C SER A 923 -18.78 -15.15 -12.15
N ASN A 924 -19.95 -14.52 -12.24
CA ASN A 924 -20.13 -13.17 -12.78
C ASN A 924 -20.60 -12.18 -11.72
N THR A 925 -20.10 -12.34 -10.50
CA THR A 925 -20.44 -11.46 -9.37
C THR A 925 -20.32 -9.99 -9.78
N THR A 926 -21.36 -9.21 -9.53
CA THR A 926 -21.38 -7.78 -9.80
C THR A 926 -20.41 -7.06 -8.86
N LEU A 927 -19.50 -6.28 -9.42
CA LEU A 927 -18.46 -5.51 -8.69
C LEU A 927 -18.75 -4.01 -8.63
N ALA A 928 -19.60 -3.48 -9.52
CA ALA A 928 -20.04 -2.08 -9.48
C ALA A 928 -21.41 -1.93 -10.17
N LYS A 929 -22.19 -0.96 -9.66
CA LYS A 929 -23.49 -0.56 -10.22
C LYS A 929 -23.62 0.94 -10.27
N VAL A 930 -24.43 1.47 -11.19
CA VAL A 930 -24.76 2.89 -11.25
C VAL A 930 -25.52 3.29 -9.98
N GLY A 931 -24.91 4.11 -9.13
CA GLY A 931 -25.50 4.57 -7.87
C GLY A 931 -26.38 5.81 -8.00
N GLN A 932 -26.33 6.55 -9.11
CA GLN A 932 -27.12 7.76 -9.31
C GLN A 932 -28.62 7.44 -9.46
N ILE A 933 -29.42 7.79 -8.45
CA ILE A 933 -30.84 7.48 -8.37
C ILE A 933 -31.66 8.11 -9.52
N THR A 934 -31.30 9.32 -9.93
CA THR A 934 -31.96 10.05 -11.02
C THR A 934 -31.56 9.57 -12.42
N SER A 935 -30.58 8.71 -12.54
CA SER A 935 -30.15 8.15 -13.82
C SER A 935 -31.15 7.15 -14.37
N THR A 936 -31.40 7.17 -15.66
CA THR A 936 -32.15 6.12 -16.37
C THR A 936 -31.43 4.75 -16.28
N LYS A 937 -30.15 4.75 -15.94
CA LYS A 937 -29.31 3.57 -15.72
C LYS A 937 -29.16 3.18 -14.24
N PHE A 938 -29.98 3.74 -13.33
CA PHE A 938 -29.90 3.43 -11.90
C PHE A 938 -29.93 1.92 -11.64
N MET A 939 -28.97 1.43 -10.81
CA MET A 939 -28.74 0.01 -10.48
C MET A 939 -28.36 -0.89 -11.66
N VAL A 940 -28.09 -0.33 -12.85
CA VAL A 940 -27.49 -1.08 -13.95
C VAL A 940 -26.07 -1.50 -13.59
N THR A 941 -25.69 -2.72 -13.93
CA THR A 941 -24.36 -3.27 -13.68
C THR A 941 -23.33 -2.57 -14.56
N GLN A 942 -22.29 -2.04 -13.94
CA GLN A 942 -21.15 -1.41 -14.63
C GLN A 942 -19.96 -2.36 -14.74
N ARG A 943 -19.79 -3.25 -13.77
CA ARG A 943 -18.65 -4.18 -13.73
C ARG A 943 -19.03 -5.51 -13.09
N ILE A 944 -18.49 -6.59 -13.63
CA ILE A 944 -18.59 -7.95 -13.08
C ILE A 944 -17.19 -8.55 -12.91
N LEU A 945 -17.10 -9.61 -12.12
CA LEU A 945 -15.89 -10.43 -12.04
C LEU A 945 -15.55 -11.00 -13.42
N ASN A 946 -14.30 -10.90 -13.83
CA ASN A 946 -13.81 -11.40 -15.11
C ASN A 946 -14.06 -12.91 -15.24
N PRO A 947 -14.33 -13.41 -16.46
CA PRO A 947 -14.64 -14.82 -16.67
C PRO A 947 -13.44 -15.72 -16.36
N ARG A 948 -13.74 -17.00 -16.12
CA ARG A 948 -12.70 -18.01 -15.92
C ARG A 948 -11.70 -18.00 -17.06
N VAL A 949 -10.41 -18.00 -16.69
CA VAL A 949 -9.30 -18.13 -17.62
C VAL A 949 -8.35 -19.24 -17.18
N PHE A 950 -7.79 -19.95 -18.16
CA PHE A 950 -6.73 -20.92 -17.93
C PHE A 950 -5.36 -20.32 -18.24
N ARG A 951 -4.39 -20.62 -17.36
CA ARG A 951 -2.96 -20.29 -17.55
C ARG A 951 -2.16 -21.56 -17.60
N PHE A 952 -1.17 -21.61 -18.50
CA PHE A 952 -0.19 -22.70 -18.55
C PHE A 952 1.20 -22.13 -18.30
N GLY A 953 1.97 -22.84 -17.50
CA GLY A 953 3.28 -22.38 -17.06
C GLY A 953 4.34 -23.47 -17.08
N ILE A 954 5.58 -23.06 -17.28
CA ILE A 954 6.77 -23.89 -17.15
C ILE A 954 7.80 -23.16 -16.29
N ARG A 955 8.45 -23.89 -15.39
CA ARG A 955 9.57 -23.40 -14.58
C ARG A 955 10.72 -24.40 -14.59
N PHE A 956 11.90 -23.90 -14.85
CA PHE A 956 13.16 -24.62 -14.77
C PHE A 956 13.97 -24.07 -13.58
N THR A 957 14.53 -24.96 -12.74
CA THR A 957 15.34 -24.56 -11.57
C THR A 957 16.56 -25.48 -11.48
N PHE A 958 17.73 -24.90 -11.18
CA PHE A 958 18.99 -25.64 -11.05
C PHE A 958 19.84 -25.10 -9.88
#